data_bd07e9a13e9d8e27aaab887875325ec7
#
_entry.id   bd07e9a13e9d8e27aaab887875325ec7
#
_cell.length_a   1.000
_cell.length_b   1.000
_cell.length_c   1.000
_cell.angle_alpha   90.00
_cell.angle_beta   90.00
_cell.angle_gamma   90.00
#
_symmetry.space_group_name_H-M   'P 1'
#
loop_
_entity.id
_entity.type
_entity.pdbx_description
1 polymer ?
#
loop_
_entity_poly.entity_id
_entity_poly.type
_entity_poly.pdbx_seq_one_letter_code
_entity_poly.pdbx_strand_id
1 'polypeptide(L)'
;MKKNKKVVKRTKVETEVQNQDQAQPQPKRRAGNFHIEFKNQAQKDAWKTIEKNEITFLIGPAGSAKSFISSAYACSSILTKRQKKILLTRPIVESSHGLGFLPGPQPLTAKIVTPTGWTTMGELKIGDKVIGRDGMPTEVLGIYPKGEKDIYKVTTYDGTSTICCADHLWYTQTREEKNKKQQGKVRVTRDIISDLANSIKHFLPRNEPVHFDKKELPIAPYTLGVLLGDGHTEKSHVRFASADQEIVDRVNDEIKSLGLYCQQAKKQYSQAWSYTLSSVEGYWEGARPVKITEVKTNNVLFFPTNKEALGFAKCKKKTLSTRVFYGATVDGCKYEKHGECWNNPVLKSLQDYDLHHKKAWDKFIPDDYKYSSVQDRIDILRGLLDTDGSCRERVQDQVTFYTTSLRLAEDVIEIVQSLGGKARLRSRDRRNEKNRNIIARRISYEVSIAMPESINPFYLKRKAERFKGKNVANIEIISIEKVGYEKVQCIKVDNLEHLYLTDNFIVTHNTFEEKVNPYITPIYDALDELVGPVGFQRELINKCIQIRPLNYLRGCNFNDAVCLSDESQNMNMKELLLYMTRLGRNSKMIINGDPNQCDIKDSGLLHVVNKLEGMEGIGVVRFDASAIVRNPLISQILDRLK
;
A
#
# COMPACT_ATOMS: atom_id res chain seq x y z
N MET A 1 -6.74 -62.99 24.59
CA MET A 1 -7.16 -62.53 25.95
C MET A 1 -7.74 -61.17 25.82
N LYS A 2 -9.02 -61.11 26.00
CA LYS A 2 -9.94 -60.21 26.77
C LYS A 2 -9.64 -58.69 26.60
N LYS A 3 -10.53 -58.00 25.87
CA LYS A 3 -11.80 -57.28 26.23
C LYS A 3 -11.54 -55.99 27.01
N ASN A 4 -11.96 -54.82 26.49
CA ASN A 4 -13.29 -54.30 26.80
C ASN A 4 -13.68 -53.10 25.92
N LYS A 5 -14.86 -53.21 25.31
CA LYS A 5 -15.65 -52.15 24.70
C LYS A 5 -16.35 -51.33 25.81
N LYS A 6 -16.41 -50.02 25.68
CA LYS A 6 -17.48 -49.23 26.29
C LYS A 6 -18.12 -48.32 25.25
N VAL A 7 -19.38 -48.62 24.99
CA VAL A 7 -20.39 -47.83 24.27
C VAL A 7 -20.88 -46.73 25.19
N VAL A 8 -20.98 -45.51 24.75
CA VAL A 8 -21.80 -44.47 25.39
C VAL A 8 -22.72 -43.82 24.38
N LYS A 9 -23.93 -43.77 24.77
CA LYS A 9 -25.16 -43.39 24.08
C LYS A 9 -25.21 -41.93 23.62
N ARG A 10 -25.80 -41.72 22.43
CA ARG A 10 -26.31 -40.42 21.94
C ARG A 10 -27.56 -40.04 22.76
N THR A 11 -27.59 -38.82 23.28
CA THR A 11 -28.80 -38.11 23.68
C THR A 11 -28.90 -36.82 22.88
N LYS A 12 -29.99 -36.67 22.14
CA LYS A 12 -30.43 -35.41 21.52
C LYS A 12 -30.86 -34.45 22.62
N VAL A 13 -30.44 -33.22 22.56
CA VAL A 13 -31.09 -32.10 23.23
C VAL A 13 -31.19 -30.96 22.21
N GLU A 14 -32.43 -30.58 21.96
CA GLU A 14 -32.83 -29.40 21.22
C GLU A 14 -32.42 -28.16 22.02
N THR A 15 -31.87 -27.16 21.36
CA THR A 15 -31.49 -25.92 22.01
C THR A 15 -32.22 -24.75 21.37
N GLU A 16 -33.06 -24.14 22.17
CA GLU A 16 -33.66 -22.83 21.91
C GLU A 16 -32.58 -21.73 21.82
N VAL A 17 -32.72 -20.87 20.82
CA VAL A 17 -31.91 -19.67 20.65
C VAL A 17 -32.46 -18.59 21.57
N GLN A 18 -31.75 -18.24 22.62
CA GLN A 18 -31.92 -16.98 23.34
C GLN A 18 -30.68 -16.12 23.19
N ASN A 19 -30.85 -15.02 22.46
CA ASN A 19 -29.90 -13.89 22.42
C ASN A 19 -29.77 -13.30 23.84
N GLN A 20 -28.58 -13.33 24.39
CA GLN A 20 -28.18 -12.43 25.46
C GLN A 20 -26.77 -11.91 25.18
N ASP A 21 -26.73 -10.66 24.73
CA ASP A 21 -25.54 -9.82 24.77
C ASP A 21 -25.09 -9.70 26.24
N GLN A 22 -24.11 -10.48 26.63
CA GLN A 22 -23.34 -10.25 27.85
C GLN A 22 -21.91 -9.81 27.47
N ALA A 23 -21.72 -8.51 27.46
CA ALA A 23 -20.39 -7.90 27.46
C ALA A 23 -19.59 -8.46 28.65
N GLN A 24 -18.53 -9.22 28.38
CA GLN A 24 -17.61 -9.65 29.42
C GLN A 24 -16.96 -8.40 30.06
N PRO A 25 -16.90 -8.31 31.40
CA PRO A 25 -16.22 -7.20 32.06
C PRO A 25 -14.74 -7.24 31.73
N GLN A 26 -14.27 -6.21 31.04
CA GLN A 26 -12.83 -6.01 30.83
C GLN A 26 -12.12 -5.96 32.21
N PRO A 27 -10.98 -6.61 32.39
CA PRO A 27 -10.25 -6.57 33.65
C PRO A 27 -9.93 -5.12 33.97
N LYS A 28 -10.34 -4.65 35.14
CA LYS A 28 -9.95 -3.34 35.69
C LYS A 28 -8.43 -3.31 35.80
N ARG A 29 -7.77 -2.71 34.81
CA ARG A 29 -6.33 -2.52 34.79
C ARG A 29 -5.98 -1.53 35.90
N ARG A 30 -5.24 -1.98 36.90
CA ARG A 30 -4.66 -1.13 37.94
C ARG A 30 -3.75 -0.11 37.23
N ALA A 31 -4.00 1.19 37.47
CA ALA A 31 -3.07 2.24 37.12
C ALA A 31 -1.76 1.93 37.86
N GLY A 32 -0.67 1.70 37.12
CA GLY A 32 0.64 1.54 37.70
C GLY A 32 0.97 2.81 38.50
N ASN A 33 1.43 2.67 39.74
CA ASN A 33 1.89 3.80 40.53
C ASN A 33 3.11 4.41 39.84
N PHE A 34 2.88 5.54 39.16
CA PHE A 34 3.94 6.36 38.60
C PHE A 34 4.57 7.14 39.77
N HIS A 35 5.74 6.75 40.19
CA HIS A 35 6.46 7.38 41.31
C HIS A 35 7.70 8.10 40.79
N ILE A 36 7.76 9.42 41.00
CA ILE A 36 8.95 10.23 40.70
C ILE A 36 9.74 10.46 41.97
N GLU A 37 10.97 10.05 41.93
CA GLU A 37 11.92 10.36 43.02
C GLU A 37 12.72 11.62 42.65
N PHE A 38 12.43 12.72 43.36
CA PHE A 38 13.14 13.98 43.17
C PHE A 38 14.48 13.93 43.97
N LYS A 39 15.58 14.16 43.28
CA LYS A 39 16.92 14.12 43.84
C LYS A 39 17.30 15.37 44.65
N ASN A 40 16.61 16.50 44.44
CA ASN A 40 16.86 17.76 45.15
C ASN A 40 15.60 18.64 45.23
N GLN A 41 15.68 19.72 46.02
CA GLN A 41 14.56 20.64 46.24
C GLN A 41 14.19 21.41 44.95
N ALA A 42 15.19 21.81 44.14
CA ALA A 42 14.96 22.55 42.90
C ALA A 42 14.08 21.77 41.91
N GLN A 43 14.23 20.43 41.84
CA GLN A 43 13.38 19.57 41.04
C GLN A 43 11.92 19.54 41.51
N LYS A 44 11.72 19.53 42.86
CA LYS A 44 10.36 19.60 43.45
C LYS A 44 9.70 20.92 43.16
N ASP A 45 10.47 22.01 43.25
CA ASP A 45 9.96 23.35 42.99
C ASP A 45 9.65 23.57 41.50
N ALA A 46 10.47 23.02 40.60
CA ALA A 46 10.18 23.00 39.17
C ALA A 46 8.87 22.27 38.87
N TRP A 47 8.68 21.09 39.45
CA TRP A 47 7.41 20.34 39.28
C TRP A 47 6.19 21.13 39.73
N LYS A 48 6.22 21.72 40.94
CA LYS A 48 5.14 22.55 41.47
C LYS A 48 4.88 23.78 40.60
N THR A 49 5.94 24.38 40.08
CA THR A 49 5.84 25.56 39.20
C THR A 49 5.15 25.19 37.87
N ILE A 50 5.50 24.02 37.28
CA ILE A 50 4.81 23.52 36.10
C ILE A 50 3.32 23.22 36.36
N GLU A 51 2.99 22.65 37.52
CA GLU A 51 1.62 22.39 37.91
C GLU A 51 0.76 23.66 38.01
N LYS A 52 1.34 24.71 38.56
CA LYS A 52 0.66 25.97 38.85
C LYS A 52 0.47 26.86 37.59
N ASN A 53 1.40 26.84 36.64
CA ASN A 53 1.47 27.78 35.53
C ASN A 53 1.13 27.13 34.19
N GLU A 54 0.70 27.91 33.21
CA GLU A 54 0.43 27.47 31.83
C GLU A 54 1.73 27.39 31.02
N ILE A 55 2.61 28.39 31.18
CA ILE A 55 3.95 28.41 30.58
C ILE A 55 4.99 28.40 31.69
N THR A 56 5.96 27.50 31.59
CA THR A 56 7.07 27.42 32.58
C THR A 56 8.42 27.40 31.88
N PHE A 57 9.29 28.32 32.28
CA PHE A 57 10.68 28.36 31.86
C PHE A 57 11.54 27.64 32.87
N LEU A 58 12.34 26.65 32.42
CA LEU A 58 13.32 25.94 33.21
C LEU A 58 14.72 26.34 32.72
N ILE A 59 15.40 27.20 33.45
CA ILE A 59 16.64 27.85 33.04
C ILE A 59 17.78 27.37 33.94
N GLY A 60 18.92 27.01 33.38
CA GLY A 60 20.11 26.64 34.13
C GLY A 60 21.05 25.70 33.40
N PRO A 61 22.17 25.29 34.05
CA PRO A 61 23.24 24.55 33.40
C PRO A 61 22.84 23.16 32.95
N ALA A 62 23.57 22.59 31.98
CA ALA A 62 23.37 21.21 31.55
C ALA A 62 23.59 20.25 32.74
N GLY A 63 22.76 19.20 32.81
CA GLY A 63 22.80 18.21 33.87
C GLY A 63 22.00 18.54 35.14
N SER A 64 21.28 19.68 35.19
CA SER A 64 20.33 20.02 36.24
C SER A 64 18.98 19.30 36.14
N ALA A 65 18.85 18.31 35.27
CA ALA A 65 17.67 17.48 35.03
C ALA A 65 16.44 18.20 34.50
N LYS A 66 16.59 19.34 33.80
CA LYS A 66 15.48 20.09 33.17
C LYS A 66 14.66 19.22 32.24
N SER A 67 15.33 18.59 31.26
CA SER A 67 14.69 17.72 30.26
C SER A 67 14.03 16.50 30.89
N PHE A 68 14.63 15.95 31.97
CA PHE A 68 14.03 14.84 32.71
C PHE A 68 12.75 15.27 33.43
N ILE A 69 12.73 16.38 34.17
CA ILE A 69 11.55 16.86 34.90
C ILE A 69 10.42 17.22 33.93
N SER A 70 10.72 17.90 32.83
CA SER A 70 9.74 18.25 31.83
C SER A 70 9.13 17.00 31.14
N SER A 71 9.93 16.01 30.80
CA SER A 71 9.48 14.73 30.23
C SER A 71 8.67 13.92 31.23
N ALA A 72 9.12 13.84 32.48
CA ALA A 72 8.42 13.16 33.59
C ALA A 72 7.02 13.77 33.82
N TYR A 73 6.91 15.10 33.81
CA TYR A 73 5.64 15.79 33.92
C TYR A 73 4.72 15.47 32.74
N ALA A 74 5.24 15.52 31.52
CA ALA A 74 4.48 15.21 30.32
C ALA A 74 3.93 13.78 30.35
N CYS A 75 4.75 12.78 30.70
CA CYS A 75 4.33 11.40 30.85
C CYS A 75 3.25 11.23 31.92
N SER A 76 3.45 11.84 33.10
CA SER A 76 2.46 11.84 34.18
C SER A 76 1.12 12.40 33.71
N SER A 77 1.14 13.48 32.93
CA SER A 77 -0.07 14.14 32.42
C SER A 77 -0.85 13.24 31.47
N ILE A 78 -0.18 12.48 30.59
CA ILE A 78 -0.83 11.50 29.71
C ILE A 78 -1.38 10.32 30.50
N LEU A 79 -0.58 9.74 31.41
CA LEU A 79 -0.98 8.59 32.21
C LEU A 79 -2.17 8.89 33.14
N THR A 80 -2.24 10.12 33.66
CA THR A 80 -3.35 10.61 34.48
C THR A 80 -4.51 11.19 33.68
N LYS A 81 -4.41 11.18 32.32
CA LYS A 81 -5.43 11.70 31.39
C LYS A 81 -5.74 13.19 31.56
N ARG A 82 -4.81 13.98 32.10
CA ARG A 82 -4.94 15.45 32.20
C ARG A 82 -4.84 16.08 30.81
N GLN A 83 -3.87 15.63 30.01
CA GLN A 83 -3.69 15.96 28.60
C GLN A 83 -3.71 14.71 27.72
N LYS A 84 -3.84 14.90 26.40
CA LYS A 84 -3.99 13.79 25.43
C LYS A 84 -2.74 13.55 24.58
N LYS A 85 -1.84 14.54 24.49
CA LYS A 85 -0.65 14.48 23.63
C LYS A 85 0.53 15.23 24.22
N ILE A 86 1.72 14.79 23.85
CA ILE A 86 3.00 15.44 24.13
C ILE A 86 3.51 16.01 22.82
N LEU A 87 3.81 17.29 22.79
CA LEU A 87 4.40 17.94 21.63
C LEU A 87 5.86 18.28 21.96
N LEU A 88 6.77 17.77 21.14
CA LEU A 88 8.20 18.02 21.27
C LEU A 88 8.66 18.96 20.18
N THR A 89 9.39 19.99 20.57
CA THR A 89 10.09 20.88 19.63
C THR A 89 11.50 21.17 20.12
N ARG A 90 12.40 21.43 19.20
CA ARG A 90 13.77 21.85 19.48
C ARG A 90 14.22 22.78 18.37
N PRO A 91 14.91 23.89 18.68
CA PRO A 91 15.56 24.71 17.67
C PRO A 91 16.65 23.89 16.98
N ILE A 92 16.73 24.03 15.67
CA ILE A 92 17.74 23.37 14.87
C ILE A 92 18.83 24.39 14.60
N VAL A 93 19.96 24.26 15.29
CA VAL A 93 21.14 25.08 15.04
C VAL A 93 21.91 24.45 13.89
N GLU A 94 22.11 25.20 12.82
CA GLU A 94 23.00 24.80 11.72
C GLU A 94 24.44 24.84 12.24
N SER A 95 24.95 23.73 12.79
CA SER A 95 26.38 23.55 12.86
C SER A 95 26.93 23.60 11.44
N SER A 96 28.09 24.18 11.22
CA SER A 96 28.81 24.57 9.98
C SER A 96 28.72 23.70 8.71
N HIS A 97 28.00 22.62 8.77
CA HIS A 97 27.52 21.82 7.65
C HIS A 97 25.98 21.93 7.72
N GLY A 98 25.40 22.83 6.92
CA GLY A 98 23.97 23.10 6.85
C GLY A 98 23.16 21.83 6.99
N LEU A 99 22.01 21.90 7.64
CA LEU A 99 21.02 20.80 7.69
C LEU A 99 20.84 20.28 6.27
N GLY A 100 21.71 19.35 5.89
CA GLY A 100 21.63 18.71 4.59
C GLY A 100 20.18 18.30 4.41
N PHE A 101 19.58 18.75 3.33
CA PHE A 101 18.20 18.60 2.91
C PHE A 101 17.47 17.41 3.54
N LEU A 102 16.19 17.58 3.89
CA LEU A 102 15.31 16.45 4.24
C LEU A 102 15.54 15.32 3.25
N PRO A 103 16.03 14.16 3.68
CA PRO A 103 16.34 13.06 2.79
C PRO A 103 15.05 12.47 2.22
N GLY A 104 15.13 11.87 1.03
CA GLY A 104 14.05 11.10 0.47
C GLY A 104 13.40 11.60 -0.83
N PRO A 105 13.93 12.62 -1.58
CA PRO A 105 13.24 13.10 -2.76
C PRO A 105 13.32 12.11 -3.94
N GLN A 106 12.19 12.00 -4.65
CA GLN A 106 12.05 11.34 -5.95
C GLN A 106 11.66 12.35 -7.02
N PRO A 107 11.89 12.06 -8.32
CA PRO A 107 11.43 12.91 -9.42
C PRO A 107 9.92 13.11 -9.39
N LEU A 108 9.46 14.26 -9.91
CA LEU A 108 8.02 14.50 -10.04
C LEU A 108 7.33 13.49 -10.97
N THR A 109 8.09 12.86 -11.86
CA THR A 109 7.64 11.83 -12.80
C THR A 109 7.55 10.42 -12.20
N ALA A 110 8.12 10.18 -11.00
CA ALA A 110 8.06 8.88 -10.33
C ALA A 110 6.61 8.48 -10.06
N LYS A 111 6.27 7.23 -10.39
CA LYS A 111 4.91 6.70 -10.16
C LYS A 111 4.73 6.31 -8.70
N ILE A 112 3.57 6.62 -8.16
CA ILE A 112 3.18 6.32 -6.78
C ILE A 112 1.87 5.52 -6.81
N VAL A 113 1.79 4.47 -6.00
CA VAL A 113 0.61 3.62 -5.90
C VAL A 113 -0.43 4.28 -5.00
N THR A 114 -1.67 4.40 -5.48
CA THR A 114 -2.83 4.90 -4.74
C THR A 114 -3.92 3.82 -4.62
N PRO A 115 -4.95 3.97 -3.80
CA PRO A 115 -6.06 3.01 -3.71
C PRO A 115 -6.81 2.80 -5.04
N THR A 116 -6.72 3.74 -5.99
CA THR A 116 -7.41 3.68 -7.28
C THR A 116 -6.50 3.33 -8.46
N GLY A 117 -5.20 3.12 -8.23
CA GLY A 117 -4.18 2.83 -9.25
C GLY A 117 -2.96 3.75 -9.13
N TRP A 118 -2.38 4.15 -10.24
CA TRP A 118 -1.16 4.94 -10.28
C TRP A 118 -1.43 6.45 -10.40
N THR A 119 -0.62 7.24 -9.69
CA THR A 119 -0.44 8.68 -9.92
C THR A 119 1.05 9.00 -10.04
N THR A 120 1.41 10.25 -10.26
CA THR A 120 2.81 10.68 -10.23
C THR A 120 3.14 11.43 -8.93
N MET A 121 4.41 11.41 -8.53
CA MET A 121 4.88 12.14 -7.36
C MET A 121 4.49 13.63 -7.44
N GLY A 122 4.52 14.24 -8.64
CA GLY A 122 4.20 15.65 -8.85
C GLY A 122 2.71 16.01 -8.76
N GLU A 123 1.81 15.04 -8.90
CA GLU A 123 0.35 15.24 -8.84
C GLU A 123 -0.22 15.09 -7.43
N LEU A 124 0.54 14.51 -6.50
CA LEU A 124 0.11 14.29 -5.12
C LEU A 124 -0.20 15.60 -4.39
N LYS A 125 -1.21 15.55 -3.53
CA LYS A 125 -1.64 16.63 -2.64
C LYS A 125 -1.66 16.14 -1.19
N ILE A 126 -1.58 17.08 -0.24
CA ILE A 126 -1.75 16.77 1.19
C ILE A 126 -3.19 16.29 1.39
N GLY A 127 -3.34 15.16 2.10
CA GLY A 127 -4.62 14.48 2.30
C GLY A 127 -4.89 13.34 1.30
N ASP A 128 -4.13 13.24 0.18
CA ASP A 128 -4.24 12.10 -0.72
C ASP A 128 -3.79 10.82 -0.01
N LYS A 129 -4.28 9.67 -0.50
CA LYS A 129 -3.89 8.37 0.02
C LYS A 129 -2.92 7.69 -0.95
N VAL A 130 -1.81 7.22 -0.42
CA VAL A 130 -0.85 6.35 -1.11
C VAL A 130 -0.80 4.98 -0.43
N ILE A 131 -0.20 3.99 -1.04
CA ILE A 131 -0.15 2.63 -0.47
C ILE A 131 1.17 2.44 0.29
N GLY A 132 1.05 1.99 1.53
CA GLY A 132 2.17 1.58 2.38
C GLY A 132 2.74 0.20 2.01
N ARG A 133 3.87 -0.19 2.62
CA ARG A 133 4.47 -1.53 2.44
C ARG A 133 3.51 -2.67 2.83
N ASP A 134 2.68 -2.44 3.84
CA ASP A 134 1.65 -3.36 4.32
C ASP A 134 0.47 -3.55 3.34
N GLY A 135 0.54 -2.90 2.16
CA GLY A 135 -0.52 -2.93 1.16
C GLY A 135 -1.73 -2.05 1.48
N MET A 136 -1.72 -1.35 2.61
CA MET A 136 -2.86 -0.55 3.08
C MET A 136 -2.70 0.93 2.69
N PRO A 137 -3.83 1.65 2.50
CA PRO A 137 -3.80 3.08 2.26
C PRO A 137 -3.25 3.85 3.46
N THR A 138 -2.34 4.80 3.21
CA THR A 138 -1.78 5.75 4.19
C THR A 138 -1.90 7.16 3.66
N GLU A 139 -2.14 8.14 4.53
CA GLU A 139 -2.37 9.53 4.15
C GLU A 139 -1.07 10.29 3.91
N VAL A 140 -1.04 11.16 2.91
CA VAL A 140 0.06 12.10 2.65
C VAL A 140 -0.10 13.31 3.57
N LEU A 141 0.73 13.38 4.61
CA LEU A 141 0.70 14.45 5.62
C LEU A 141 1.43 15.72 5.19
N GLY A 142 2.32 15.62 4.20
CA GLY A 142 3.09 16.77 3.74
C GLY A 142 3.82 16.52 2.43
N ILE A 143 4.07 17.59 1.67
CA ILE A 143 4.79 17.59 0.40
C ILE A 143 5.87 18.65 0.45
N TYR A 144 7.10 18.29 0.07
CA TYR A 144 8.30 19.11 0.22
C TYR A 144 9.10 19.16 -1.09
N PRO A 145 8.87 20.16 -1.95
CA PRO A 145 9.68 20.39 -3.15
C PRO A 145 11.15 20.63 -2.78
N LYS A 146 12.08 20.03 -3.53
CA LYS A 146 13.53 20.09 -3.28
C LYS A 146 14.35 20.67 -4.42
N GLY A 147 13.68 21.33 -5.37
CA GLY A 147 14.32 21.87 -6.55
C GLY A 147 14.79 20.76 -7.50
N GLU A 148 15.81 21.09 -8.29
CA GLU A 148 16.40 20.16 -9.25
C GLU A 148 17.60 19.44 -8.63
N LYS A 149 17.73 18.13 -8.88
CA LYS A 149 18.80 17.29 -8.37
C LYS A 149 19.23 16.22 -9.37
N ASP A 150 20.44 15.73 -9.20
CA ASP A 150 20.89 14.50 -9.88
C ASP A 150 20.00 13.34 -9.50
N ILE A 151 19.55 12.60 -10.52
CA ILE A 151 18.68 11.43 -10.36
C ILE A 151 19.40 10.15 -10.78
N TYR A 152 19.07 9.07 -10.06
CA TYR A 152 19.68 7.75 -10.18
C TYR A 152 18.59 6.70 -10.38
N LYS A 153 18.82 5.79 -11.31
CA LYS A 153 17.97 4.62 -11.54
C LYS A 153 18.46 3.48 -10.67
N VAL A 154 17.62 3.04 -9.76
CA VAL A 154 17.82 1.86 -8.91
C VAL A 154 17.19 0.67 -9.58
N THR A 155 17.97 -0.36 -9.92
CA THR A 155 17.52 -1.56 -10.61
C THR A 155 17.63 -2.77 -9.68
N THR A 156 16.61 -3.59 -9.65
CA THR A 156 16.53 -4.80 -8.81
C THR A 156 16.73 -6.08 -9.62
N TYR A 157 16.94 -7.21 -8.93
CA TYR A 157 17.27 -8.50 -9.54
C TYR A 157 16.21 -9.03 -10.52
N ASP A 158 14.94 -8.71 -10.34
CA ASP A 158 13.87 -9.10 -11.26
C ASP A 158 13.77 -8.19 -12.50
N GLY A 159 14.62 -7.15 -12.58
CA GLY A 159 14.67 -6.20 -13.70
C GLY A 159 13.75 -4.99 -13.49
N THR A 160 13.06 -4.89 -12.37
CA THR A 160 12.28 -3.69 -12.04
C THR A 160 13.19 -2.54 -11.64
N SER A 161 12.71 -1.31 -11.78
CA SER A 161 13.49 -0.13 -11.42
C SER A 161 12.62 1.02 -11.00
N THR A 162 13.20 1.93 -10.21
CA THR A 162 12.63 3.24 -9.88
C THR A 162 13.71 4.30 -9.92
N ILE A 163 13.30 5.57 -9.91
CA ILE A 163 14.21 6.71 -9.98
C ILE A 163 14.15 7.50 -8.67
N CYS A 164 15.31 7.90 -8.17
CA CYS A 164 15.45 8.71 -6.96
C CYS A 164 16.67 9.60 -7.00
N CYS A 165 16.85 10.53 -6.05
CA CYS A 165 18.09 11.29 -5.91
C CYS A 165 19.14 10.56 -5.04
N ALA A 166 20.37 11.07 -4.99
CA ALA A 166 21.46 10.53 -4.18
C ALA A 166 21.17 10.51 -2.68
N ASP A 167 20.35 11.45 -2.19
CA ASP A 167 19.96 11.59 -0.78
C ASP A 167 18.72 10.79 -0.43
N HIS A 168 18.15 10.03 -1.37
CA HIS A 168 16.93 9.25 -1.15
C HIS A 168 17.19 8.09 -0.18
N LEU A 169 16.19 7.82 0.65
CA LEU A 169 16.29 6.84 1.73
C LEU A 169 15.64 5.51 1.34
N TRP A 170 16.30 4.46 1.78
CA TRP A 170 15.89 3.08 1.59
C TRP A 170 15.98 2.31 2.90
N TYR A 171 14.94 1.62 3.28
CA TYR A 171 15.05 0.59 4.29
C TYR A 171 15.64 -0.66 3.65
N THR A 172 16.89 -0.98 3.95
CA THR A 172 17.60 -2.11 3.36
C THR A 172 18.21 -3.02 4.39
N GLN A 173 18.42 -4.27 4.01
CA GLN A 173 19.11 -5.27 4.78
C GLN A 173 20.31 -5.77 3.96
N THR A 174 21.53 -5.74 4.53
CA THR A 174 22.69 -6.34 3.88
C THR A 174 22.64 -7.87 3.96
N ARG A 175 23.45 -8.55 3.15
CA ARG A 175 23.55 -10.02 3.19
C ARG A 175 24.02 -10.52 4.56
N GLU A 176 24.93 -9.79 5.20
CA GLU A 176 25.43 -10.11 6.53
C GLU A 176 24.34 -9.97 7.60
N GLU A 177 23.62 -8.83 7.59
CA GLU A 177 22.48 -8.57 8.51
C GLU A 177 21.41 -9.64 8.36
N LYS A 178 21.09 -10.03 7.12
CA LYS A 178 20.13 -11.10 6.82
C LYS A 178 20.57 -12.46 7.39
N ASN A 179 21.84 -12.80 7.21
CA ASN A 179 22.40 -14.06 7.76
C ASN A 179 22.39 -14.07 9.28
N LYS A 180 22.63 -12.91 9.91
CA LYS A 180 22.57 -12.74 11.37
C LYS A 180 21.16 -12.54 11.92
N LYS A 181 20.12 -12.58 11.06
CA LYS A 181 18.69 -12.29 11.41
C LYS A 181 18.50 -10.93 12.10
N GLN A 182 19.33 -9.95 11.77
CA GLN A 182 19.21 -8.59 12.25
C GLN A 182 18.16 -7.84 11.42
N GLN A 183 17.53 -6.82 12.00
CA GLN A 183 16.62 -5.94 11.26
C GLN A 183 17.39 -5.13 10.20
N GLY A 184 16.69 -4.71 9.16
CA GLY A 184 17.23 -3.78 8.17
C GLY A 184 17.48 -2.41 8.79
N LYS A 185 18.22 -1.57 8.06
CA LYS A 185 18.51 -0.20 8.42
C LYS A 185 18.15 0.75 7.30
N VAL A 186 17.85 1.99 7.66
CA VAL A 186 17.66 3.06 6.69
C VAL A 186 19.03 3.53 6.20
N ARG A 187 19.18 3.61 4.86
CA ARG A 187 20.43 4.03 4.21
C ARG A 187 20.12 4.98 3.06
N VAL A 188 21.01 5.95 2.81
CA VAL A 188 20.88 6.85 1.67
C VAL A 188 21.42 6.19 0.40
N THR A 189 20.89 6.57 -0.75
CA THR A 189 21.29 6.03 -2.06
C THR A 189 22.79 6.10 -2.29
N ARG A 190 23.46 7.21 -1.91
CA ARG A 190 24.92 7.37 -2.07
C ARG A 190 25.74 6.34 -1.29
N ASP A 191 25.28 5.94 -0.10
CA ASP A 191 25.97 4.93 0.71
C ASP A 191 25.81 3.55 0.08
N ILE A 192 24.60 3.26 -0.43
CA ILE A 192 24.34 2.00 -1.16
C ILE A 192 25.20 1.92 -2.44
N ILE A 193 25.41 3.04 -3.16
CA ILE A 193 26.30 3.07 -4.32
C ILE A 193 27.72 2.69 -3.91
N SER A 194 28.24 3.27 -2.81
CA SER A 194 29.56 2.94 -2.26
C SER A 194 29.64 1.47 -1.82
N ASP A 195 28.63 0.98 -1.15
CA ASP A 195 28.55 -0.41 -0.68
C ASP A 195 28.52 -1.40 -1.85
N LEU A 196 27.74 -1.13 -2.91
CA LEU A 196 27.71 -1.98 -4.11
C LEU A 196 29.05 -2.01 -4.82
N ALA A 197 29.78 -0.89 -4.89
CA ALA A 197 31.15 -0.84 -5.43
C ALA A 197 32.11 -1.73 -4.64
N ASN A 198 31.88 -1.90 -3.33
CA ASN A 198 32.61 -2.80 -2.44
C ASN A 198 32.01 -4.22 -2.37
N SER A 199 31.14 -4.59 -3.33
CA SER A 199 30.48 -5.90 -3.41
C SER A 199 29.54 -6.23 -2.22
N ILE A 200 29.11 -5.24 -1.47
CA ILE A 200 28.13 -5.41 -0.39
C ILE A 200 26.74 -5.39 -1.01
N LYS A 201 26.00 -6.48 -0.83
CA LYS A 201 24.66 -6.65 -1.41
C LYS A 201 23.59 -6.11 -0.47
N HIS A 202 22.65 -5.33 -1.03
CA HIS A 202 21.50 -4.77 -0.34
C HIS A 202 20.19 -5.40 -0.84
N PHE A 203 19.27 -5.64 0.09
CA PHE A 203 17.96 -6.20 -0.15
C PHE A 203 16.88 -5.26 0.35
N LEU A 204 15.94 -4.89 -0.54
CA LEU A 204 14.74 -4.15 -0.20
C LEU A 204 13.65 -5.11 0.27
N PRO A 205 12.81 -4.74 1.25
CA PRO A 205 11.62 -5.51 1.57
C PRO A 205 10.62 -5.46 0.41
N ARG A 206 9.77 -6.46 0.32
CA ARG A 206 8.61 -6.46 -0.59
C ARG A 206 7.37 -5.93 0.12
N ASN A 207 6.44 -5.48 -0.69
CA ASN A 207 5.09 -5.13 -0.25
C ASN A 207 4.28 -6.39 0.10
N GLU A 208 3.34 -6.23 1.02
CA GLU A 208 2.22 -7.15 1.16
C GLU A 208 1.20 -6.93 0.01
N PRO A 209 0.24 -7.83 -0.20
CA PRO A 209 -0.78 -7.63 -1.24
C PRO A 209 -1.46 -6.27 -1.11
N VAL A 210 -1.43 -5.48 -2.18
CA VAL A 210 -2.02 -4.13 -2.21
C VAL A 210 -3.54 -4.22 -2.13
N HIS A 211 -4.16 -3.46 -1.25
CA HIS A 211 -5.61 -3.35 -1.13
C HIS A 211 -6.12 -2.18 -1.96
N PHE A 212 -6.55 -2.47 -3.20
CA PHE A 212 -7.31 -1.54 -4.03
C PHE A 212 -8.80 -1.62 -3.68
N ASP A 213 -9.53 -0.57 -4.01
CA ASP A 213 -10.98 -0.54 -3.84
C ASP A 213 -11.65 -1.61 -4.71
N LYS A 214 -12.65 -2.30 -4.14
CA LYS A 214 -13.40 -3.32 -4.89
C LYS A 214 -14.22 -2.65 -5.99
N LYS A 215 -14.12 -3.18 -7.22
CA LYS A 215 -14.87 -2.72 -8.37
C LYS A 215 -15.96 -3.72 -8.75
N GLU A 216 -17.03 -3.22 -9.37
CA GLU A 216 -18.02 -4.06 -10.04
C GLU A 216 -17.47 -4.45 -11.42
N LEU A 217 -17.18 -5.73 -11.58
CA LEU A 217 -16.57 -6.26 -12.78
C LEU A 217 -17.63 -7.00 -13.62
N PRO A 218 -17.84 -6.62 -14.89
CA PRO A 218 -18.92 -7.17 -15.71
C PRO A 218 -18.68 -8.63 -16.14
N ILE A 219 -17.42 -9.08 -16.12
CA ILE A 219 -17.02 -10.48 -16.34
C ILE A 219 -16.31 -10.94 -15.08
N ALA A 220 -16.65 -12.11 -14.55
CA ALA A 220 -15.93 -12.67 -13.41
C ALA A 220 -14.43 -12.78 -13.73
N PRO A 221 -13.52 -12.39 -12.80
CA PRO A 221 -12.08 -12.29 -13.05
C PRO A 221 -11.45 -13.59 -13.58
N TYR A 222 -11.80 -14.75 -13.01
CA TYR A 222 -11.28 -16.03 -13.49
C TYR A 222 -11.71 -16.30 -14.95
N THR A 223 -13.00 -16.09 -15.27
CA THR A 223 -13.52 -16.25 -16.63
C THR A 223 -12.81 -15.33 -17.62
N LEU A 224 -12.57 -14.06 -17.27
CA LEU A 224 -11.80 -13.16 -18.12
C LEU A 224 -10.35 -13.67 -18.30
N GLY A 225 -9.71 -14.16 -17.25
CA GLY A 225 -8.38 -14.77 -17.32
C GLY A 225 -8.33 -15.95 -18.31
N VAL A 226 -9.32 -16.85 -18.26
CA VAL A 226 -9.44 -17.97 -19.21
C VAL A 226 -9.64 -17.46 -20.65
N LEU A 227 -10.46 -16.43 -20.86
CA LEU A 227 -10.69 -15.85 -22.19
C LEU A 227 -9.46 -15.12 -22.73
N LEU A 228 -8.66 -14.50 -21.87
CA LEU A 228 -7.39 -13.87 -22.27
C LEU A 228 -6.33 -14.91 -22.63
N GLY A 229 -6.27 -16.07 -21.96
CA GLY A 229 -5.42 -17.19 -22.34
C GLY A 229 -5.96 -17.88 -23.60
N ASP A 230 -6.81 -18.87 -23.43
CA ASP A 230 -7.31 -19.76 -24.49
C ASP A 230 -8.59 -19.30 -25.19
N GLY A 231 -9.03 -18.04 -24.96
CA GLY A 231 -10.23 -17.50 -25.54
C GLY A 231 -10.08 -17.03 -27.00
N HIS A 232 -11.17 -17.20 -27.76
CA HIS A 232 -11.32 -16.75 -29.15
C HIS A 232 -12.53 -15.84 -29.26
N THR A 233 -12.31 -14.57 -29.59
CA THR A 233 -13.31 -13.49 -29.57
C THR A 233 -13.48 -12.80 -30.94
N GLU A 234 -13.03 -13.43 -32.02
CA GLU A 234 -13.02 -12.82 -33.38
C GLU A 234 -14.38 -12.75 -34.07
N LYS A 235 -15.37 -13.50 -33.57
CA LYS A 235 -16.71 -13.59 -34.19
C LYS A 235 -17.77 -13.19 -33.17
N SER A 236 -19.02 -13.25 -33.60
CA SER A 236 -20.20 -12.99 -32.75
C SER A 236 -20.36 -13.96 -31.55
N HIS A 237 -19.43 -14.87 -31.38
CA HIS A 237 -19.45 -15.88 -30.31
C HIS A 237 -18.17 -15.82 -29.49
N VAL A 238 -18.32 -15.83 -28.17
CA VAL A 238 -17.21 -15.98 -27.24
C VAL A 238 -16.95 -17.47 -27.04
N ARG A 239 -15.71 -17.90 -27.27
CA ARG A 239 -15.29 -19.31 -27.16
C ARG A 239 -13.97 -19.41 -26.44
N PHE A 240 -13.74 -20.56 -25.81
CA PHE A 240 -12.43 -20.96 -25.31
C PHE A 240 -12.20 -22.46 -25.54
N ALA A 241 -10.95 -22.90 -25.46
CA ALA A 241 -10.59 -24.31 -25.57
C ALA A 241 -10.05 -24.82 -24.23
N SER A 242 -10.46 -26.01 -23.80
CA SER A 242 -9.89 -26.64 -22.60
C SER A 242 -9.93 -28.15 -22.70
N ALA A 243 -8.90 -28.81 -22.16
CA ALA A 243 -8.87 -30.24 -21.89
C ALA A 243 -9.27 -30.56 -20.44
N ASP A 244 -9.26 -29.57 -19.57
CA ASP A 244 -9.51 -29.69 -18.13
C ASP A 244 -10.95 -29.32 -17.80
N GLN A 245 -11.73 -30.27 -17.31
CA GLN A 245 -13.14 -30.07 -16.95
C GLN A 245 -13.29 -29.07 -15.80
N GLU A 246 -12.35 -29.03 -14.84
CA GLU A 246 -12.37 -28.09 -13.70
C GLU A 246 -12.43 -26.62 -14.16
N ILE A 247 -11.74 -26.29 -15.26
CA ILE A 247 -11.78 -24.93 -15.84
C ILE A 247 -13.18 -24.63 -16.39
N VAL A 248 -13.76 -25.62 -17.10
CA VAL A 248 -15.09 -25.47 -17.70
C VAL A 248 -16.18 -25.31 -16.64
N ASP A 249 -16.12 -26.13 -15.59
CA ASP A 249 -17.06 -26.08 -14.47
C ASP A 249 -17.00 -24.74 -13.76
N ARG A 250 -15.78 -24.23 -13.48
CA ARG A 250 -15.59 -22.94 -12.84
C ARG A 250 -16.13 -21.79 -13.69
N VAL A 251 -15.80 -21.76 -14.98
CA VAL A 251 -16.34 -20.76 -15.91
C VAL A 251 -17.87 -20.85 -15.98
N ASN A 252 -18.41 -22.06 -16.04
CA ASN A 252 -19.86 -22.28 -16.11
C ASN A 252 -20.59 -21.75 -14.88
N ASP A 253 -20.05 -21.97 -13.69
CA ASP A 253 -20.61 -21.47 -12.42
C ASP A 253 -20.60 -19.93 -12.40
N GLU A 254 -19.52 -19.29 -12.85
CA GLU A 254 -19.38 -17.83 -12.86
C GLU A 254 -20.33 -17.15 -13.87
N ILE A 255 -20.54 -17.73 -15.06
CA ILE A 255 -21.41 -17.13 -16.09
C ILE A 255 -22.90 -17.47 -15.91
N LYS A 256 -23.23 -18.37 -14.99
CA LYS A 256 -24.61 -18.81 -14.75
C LYS A 256 -25.52 -17.67 -14.32
N SER A 257 -25.03 -16.74 -13.51
CA SER A 257 -25.76 -15.54 -13.09
C SER A 257 -26.10 -14.60 -14.26
N LEU A 258 -25.33 -14.69 -15.37
CA LEU A 258 -25.56 -13.94 -16.60
C LEU A 258 -26.52 -14.66 -17.57
N GLY A 259 -27.15 -15.78 -17.16
CA GLY A 259 -28.00 -16.60 -18.00
C GLY A 259 -27.25 -17.33 -19.12
N LEU A 260 -25.97 -17.62 -18.92
CA LEU A 260 -25.08 -18.31 -19.86
C LEU A 260 -24.65 -19.67 -19.36
N TYR A 261 -24.23 -20.54 -20.27
CA TYR A 261 -23.59 -21.81 -20.00
C TYR A 261 -22.53 -22.15 -21.04
N CYS A 262 -21.60 -23.03 -20.69
CA CYS A 262 -20.55 -23.53 -21.57
C CYS A 262 -21.09 -24.64 -22.49
N GLN A 263 -21.42 -24.33 -23.72
CA GLN A 263 -21.86 -25.31 -24.72
C GLN A 263 -20.65 -25.96 -25.38
N GLN A 264 -20.48 -27.27 -25.20
CA GLN A 264 -19.42 -28.05 -25.83
C GLN A 264 -19.67 -28.17 -27.36
N ALA A 265 -18.61 -28.02 -28.17
CA ALA A 265 -18.68 -28.24 -29.59
C ALA A 265 -18.83 -29.73 -29.91
N LYS A 266 -19.49 -30.04 -31.08
CA LYS A 266 -19.67 -31.42 -31.53
C LYS A 266 -18.36 -32.12 -31.96
N LYS A 267 -17.30 -31.34 -32.25
CA LYS A 267 -16.00 -31.86 -32.68
C LYS A 267 -14.90 -31.37 -31.70
N GLN A 268 -14.02 -32.29 -31.33
CA GLN A 268 -12.84 -32.02 -30.56
C GLN A 268 -11.73 -31.49 -31.49
N TYR A 269 -10.98 -30.49 -31.01
CA TYR A 269 -9.78 -29.98 -31.65
C TYR A 269 -8.56 -30.50 -30.89
N SER A 270 -7.84 -31.44 -31.46
CA SER A 270 -6.71 -32.14 -30.80
C SER A 270 -7.14 -32.83 -29.49
N GLN A 271 -6.47 -32.55 -28.36
CA GLN A 271 -6.82 -33.09 -27.03
C GLN A 271 -7.80 -32.20 -26.24
N ALA A 272 -8.11 -31.00 -26.73
CA ALA A 272 -9.00 -30.05 -26.06
C ALA A 272 -10.34 -29.94 -26.79
N TRP A 273 -11.42 -29.73 -26.01
CA TRP A 273 -12.73 -29.38 -26.51
C TRP A 273 -12.87 -27.86 -26.62
N SER A 274 -13.64 -27.43 -27.62
CA SER A 274 -14.04 -26.01 -27.75
C SER A 274 -15.38 -25.80 -27.07
N TYR A 275 -15.48 -24.78 -26.24
CA TYR A 275 -16.69 -24.39 -25.53
C TYR A 275 -17.14 -23.01 -26.00
N THR A 276 -18.44 -22.84 -26.22
CA THR A 276 -19.07 -21.56 -26.59
C THR A 276 -19.91 -21.09 -25.42
N LEU A 277 -19.80 -19.84 -25.03
CA LEU A 277 -20.67 -19.22 -24.04
C LEU A 277 -22.03 -18.93 -24.68
N SER A 278 -22.98 -19.82 -24.43
CA SER A 278 -24.31 -19.83 -25.03
C SER A 278 -25.38 -19.48 -24.00
N SER A 279 -26.49 -18.92 -24.44
CA SER A 279 -27.66 -18.69 -23.56
C SER A 279 -28.32 -19.98 -23.11
N VAL A 280 -28.81 -20.02 -21.90
CA VAL A 280 -29.63 -21.10 -21.38
C VAL A 280 -30.92 -21.15 -22.20
N GLU A 281 -31.39 -22.38 -22.56
CA GLU A 281 -32.66 -22.56 -23.28
C GLU A 281 -33.80 -21.79 -22.59
N GLY A 282 -34.51 -20.94 -23.34
CA GLY A 282 -35.57 -20.09 -22.82
C GLY A 282 -35.14 -18.67 -22.40
N TYR A 283 -33.86 -18.43 -22.18
CA TYR A 283 -33.38 -17.09 -21.83
C TYR A 283 -33.06 -16.22 -23.06
N TRP A 284 -32.65 -16.85 -24.16
CA TRP A 284 -32.18 -16.16 -25.38
C TRP A 284 -32.86 -16.63 -26.68
N GLU A 285 -33.45 -17.82 -26.73
CA GLU A 285 -34.09 -18.33 -27.95
C GLU A 285 -35.32 -17.51 -28.38
N GLY A 286 -35.83 -16.70 -27.44
CA GLY A 286 -36.96 -15.81 -27.67
C GLY A 286 -36.63 -14.37 -28.05
N ALA A 287 -35.38 -13.91 -27.82
CA ALA A 287 -35.10 -12.48 -27.72
C ALA A 287 -34.50 -11.85 -28.98
N ARG A 288 -34.94 -12.24 -30.15
CA ARG A 288 -34.78 -11.43 -31.37
C ARG A 288 -36.15 -10.97 -31.82
N PRO A 289 -36.67 -9.89 -31.22
CA PRO A 289 -37.95 -9.39 -31.64
C PRO A 289 -37.88 -8.94 -33.11
N VAL A 290 -38.86 -9.35 -33.87
CA VAL A 290 -38.98 -9.04 -35.30
C VAL A 290 -40.19 -8.17 -35.48
N LYS A 291 -40.00 -7.05 -36.18
CA LYS A 291 -41.07 -6.21 -36.68
C LYS A 291 -41.33 -6.61 -38.12
N ILE A 292 -42.55 -6.97 -38.45
CA ILE A 292 -42.98 -7.25 -39.81
C ILE A 292 -44.04 -6.22 -40.17
N THR A 293 -43.79 -5.40 -41.19
CA THR A 293 -44.74 -4.40 -41.67
C THR A 293 -45.32 -4.86 -43.01
N GLU A 294 -46.61 -5.02 -43.07
CA GLU A 294 -47.32 -5.34 -44.31
C GLU A 294 -47.44 -4.09 -45.18
N VAL A 295 -46.77 -4.07 -46.32
CA VAL A 295 -46.55 -2.85 -47.11
C VAL A 295 -47.85 -2.28 -47.67
N LYS A 296 -48.85 -3.15 -48.02
CA LYS A 296 -50.13 -2.70 -48.60
C LYS A 296 -51.08 -2.08 -47.59
N THR A 297 -51.09 -2.58 -46.35
CA THR A 297 -52.05 -2.16 -45.31
C THR A 297 -51.41 -1.28 -44.27
N ASN A 298 -50.09 -1.14 -44.31
CA ASN A 298 -49.26 -0.51 -43.29
C ASN A 298 -49.47 -1.10 -41.88
N ASN A 299 -49.97 -2.34 -41.81
CA ASN A 299 -50.19 -3.06 -40.58
C ASN A 299 -48.85 -3.55 -40.04
N VAL A 300 -48.57 -3.26 -38.76
CA VAL A 300 -47.31 -3.59 -38.11
C VAL A 300 -47.53 -4.70 -37.09
N LEU A 301 -46.88 -5.84 -37.32
CA LEU A 301 -46.89 -6.98 -36.41
C LEU A 301 -45.54 -7.06 -35.66
N PHE A 302 -45.61 -7.20 -34.35
CA PHE A 302 -44.46 -7.38 -33.52
C PHE A 302 -44.41 -8.83 -33.01
N PHE A 303 -43.31 -9.49 -33.26
CA PHE A 303 -43.07 -10.85 -32.79
C PHE A 303 -41.92 -10.77 -31.76
N PRO A 304 -42.17 -11.11 -30.47
CA PRO A 304 -41.14 -11.09 -29.44
C PRO A 304 -40.01 -12.10 -29.70
N THR A 305 -40.29 -13.12 -30.50
CA THR A 305 -39.31 -14.17 -30.81
C THR A 305 -39.18 -14.48 -32.29
N ASN A 306 -37.99 -14.89 -32.71
CA ASN A 306 -37.78 -15.43 -34.06
C ASN A 306 -38.65 -16.67 -34.34
N LYS A 307 -39.01 -17.47 -33.32
CA LYS A 307 -39.83 -18.68 -33.47
C LYS A 307 -41.26 -18.33 -33.87
N GLU A 308 -41.83 -17.34 -33.23
CA GLU A 308 -43.18 -16.83 -33.57
C GLU A 308 -43.20 -16.14 -34.95
N ALA A 309 -42.16 -15.30 -35.23
CA ALA A 309 -42.00 -14.70 -36.53
C ALA A 309 -41.83 -15.73 -37.64
N LEU A 310 -41.19 -16.88 -37.40
CA LEU A 310 -41.08 -18.00 -38.36
C LEU A 310 -42.43 -18.64 -38.67
N GLY A 311 -43.30 -18.78 -37.65
CA GLY A 311 -44.65 -19.27 -37.85
C GLY A 311 -45.45 -18.39 -38.84
N PHE A 312 -45.34 -17.08 -38.68
CA PHE A 312 -45.96 -16.12 -39.57
C PHE A 312 -45.30 -16.08 -40.97
N ALA A 313 -43.96 -15.99 -40.99
CA ALA A 313 -43.20 -15.81 -42.24
C ALA A 313 -43.13 -17.08 -43.12
N LYS A 314 -43.58 -18.23 -42.63
CA LYS A 314 -43.58 -19.55 -43.31
C LYS A 314 -42.28 -19.86 -44.06
N CYS A 315 -41.13 -19.51 -43.49
CA CYS A 315 -39.82 -19.68 -44.11
C CYS A 315 -38.79 -20.36 -43.18
N LYS A 316 -37.64 -20.79 -43.73
CA LYS A 316 -36.55 -21.38 -42.91
C LYS A 316 -35.90 -20.33 -42.02
N LYS A 317 -35.43 -20.72 -40.82
CA LYS A 317 -34.75 -19.84 -39.83
C LYS A 317 -33.61 -19.00 -40.48
N LYS A 318 -32.78 -19.61 -41.33
CA LYS A 318 -31.70 -18.90 -42.06
C LYS A 318 -32.26 -17.81 -42.99
N THR A 319 -33.36 -18.08 -43.67
CA THR A 319 -34.04 -17.14 -44.60
C THR A 319 -34.64 -15.96 -43.83
N LEU A 320 -35.30 -16.20 -42.69
CA LEU A 320 -35.81 -15.13 -41.83
C LEU A 320 -34.71 -14.23 -41.33
N SER A 321 -33.62 -14.81 -40.81
CA SER A 321 -32.46 -14.06 -40.31
C SER A 321 -31.85 -13.16 -41.40
N THR A 322 -31.78 -13.65 -42.64
CA THR A 322 -31.30 -12.89 -43.79
C THR A 322 -32.26 -11.75 -44.15
N ARG A 323 -33.59 -12.00 -44.17
CA ARG A 323 -34.63 -10.98 -44.43
C ARG A 323 -34.56 -9.85 -43.41
N VAL A 324 -34.48 -10.18 -42.13
CA VAL A 324 -34.39 -9.22 -41.00
C VAL A 324 -33.07 -8.44 -41.06
N PHE A 325 -31.95 -9.09 -41.35
CA PHE A 325 -30.64 -8.46 -41.41
C PHE A 325 -30.58 -7.38 -42.50
N TYR A 326 -31.13 -7.65 -43.66
CA TYR A 326 -31.13 -6.70 -44.79
C TYR A 326 -32.34 -5.78 -44.81
N GLY A 327 -33.25 -5.85 -43.84
CA GLY A 327 -34.51 -5.08 -43.91
C GLY A 327 -35.34 -5.38 -45.15
N ALA A 328 -35.28 -6.64 -45.62
CA ALA A 328 -35.81 -7.02 -46.91
C ALA A 328 -37.35 -6.95 -46.96
N THR A 329 -37.91 -6.50 -48.10
CA THR A 329 -39.34 -6.61 -48.40
C THR A 329 -39.55 -7.84 -49.26
N VAL A 330 -40.28 -8.83 -48.76
CA VAL A 330 -40.56 -10.10 -49.41
C VAL A 330 -42.02 -10.46 -49.18
N ASP A 331 -42.71 -10.92 -50.22
CA ASP A 331 -44.15 -11.31 -50.21
C ASP A 331 -45.04 -10.18 -49.63
N GLY A 332 -44.73 -8.92 -49.95
CA GLY A 332 -45.48 -7.76 -49.47
C GLY A 332 -45.27 -7.37 -48.02
N CYS A 333 -44.33 -8.00 -47.32
CA CYS A 333 -43.97 -7.70 -45.95
C CYS A 333 -42.51 -7.22 -45.82
N LYS A 334 -42.29 -6.11 -45.10
CA LYS A 334 -40.97 -5.60 -44.73
C LYS A 334 -40.55 -6.20 -43.40
N TYR A 335 -39.40 -6.83 -43.39
CA TYR A 335 -38.82 -7.50 -42.21
C TYR A 335 -37.75 -6.60 -41.56
N GLU A 336 -37.96 -6.19 -40.33
CA GLU A 336 -37.06 -5.33 -39.61
C GLU A 336 -36.75 -5.89 -38.22
N LYS A 337 -35.57 -5.60 -37.74
CA LYS A 337 -35.22 -5.85 -36.35
C LYS A 337 -36.00 -4.89 -35.46
N HIS A 338 -36.64 -5.38 -34.40
CA HIS A 338 -37.37 -4.56 -33.46
C HIS A 338 -36.67 -4.62 -32.08
N GLY A 339 -36.37 -3.43 -31.53
CA GLY A 339 -35.71 -3.31 -30.24
C GLY A 339 -34.22 -3.67 -30.27
N GLU A 340 -33.58 -3.55 -29.11
CA GLU A 340 -32.19 -3.93 -28.93
C GLU A 340 -32.05 -5.45 -29.02
N CYS A 341 -31.10 -5.92 -29.84
CA CYS A 341 -30.72 -7.32 -29.81
C CYS A 341 -30.01 -7.57 -28.47
N TRP A 342 -30.51 -8.51 -27.71
CA TRP A 342 -29.81 -9.03 -26.55
C TRP A 342 -28.45 -9.61 -27.01
N ASN A 343 -27.41 -8.85 -26.80
CA ASN A 343 -26.06 -9.31 -27.04
C ASN A 343 -25.63 -10.14 -25.80
N ASN A 344 -24.89 -11.21 -26.05
CA ASN A 344 -24.21 -11.94 -24.98
C ASN A 344 -23.48 -10.92 -24.06
N PRO A 345 -23.82 -10.82 -22.75
CA PRO A 345 -23.25 -9.79 -21.88
C PRO A 345 -21.73 -9.86 -21.78
N VAL A 346 -21.14 -11.05 -21.84
CA VAL A 346 -19.68 -11.22 -21.91
C VAL A 346 -19.12 -10.65 -23.21
N LEU A 347 -19.80 -10.86 -24.35
CA LEU A 347 -19.36 -10.28 -25.63
C LEU A 347 -19.45 -8.75 -25.59
N LYS A 348 -20.53 -8.20 -25.03
CA LYS A 348 -20.68 -6.75 -24.87
C LYS A 348 -19.56 -6.18 -24.01
N SER A 349 -19.29 -6.78 -22.87
CA SER A 349 -18.20 -6.34 -21.98
C SER A 349 -16.83 -6.41 -22.65
N LEU A 350 -16.56 -7.46 -23.45
CA LEU A 350 -15.33 -7.55 -24.24
C LEU A 350 -15.25 -6.44 -25.32
N GLN A 351 -16.38 -5.99 -25.86
CA GLN A 351 -16.43 -4.83 -26.78
C GLN A 351 -16.15 -3.52 -26.05
N ASP A 352 -16.77 -3.33 -24.89
CA ASP A 352 -16.60 -2.14 -24.05
C ASP A 352 -15.14 -1.98 -23.58
N TYR A 353 -14.45 -3.09 -23.30
CA TYR A 353 -13.01 -3.12 -22.94
C TYR A 353 -12.06 -3.15 -24.15
N ASP A 354 -12.55 -3.04 -25.37
CA ASP A 354 -11.71 -3.15 -26.59
C ASP A 354 -10.91 -4.48 -26.67
N LEU A 355 -11.48 -5.56 -26.14
CA LEU A 355 -10.90 -6.93 -26.19
C LEU A 355 -11.52 -7.79 -27.30
N HIS A 356 -12.65 -7.36 -27.88
CA HIS A 356 -13.29 -8.02 -29.02
C HIS A 356 -12.43 -7.86 -30.28
N HIS A 357 -12.31 -8.90 -31.08
CA HIS A 357 -11.43 -8.98 -32.26
C HIS A 357 -9.92 -8.90 -31.99
N LYS A 358 -9.48 -8.80 -30.74
CA LYS A 358 -8.05 -8.82 -30.44
C LYS A 358 -7.45 -10.20 -30.69
N LYS A 359 -6.32 -10.19 -31.38
CA LYS A 359 -5.50 -11.39 -31.59
C LYS A 359 -4.70 -11.71 -30.33
N ALA A 360 -4.16 -12.93 -30.24
CA ALA A 360 -3.37 -13.36 -29.08
C ALA A 360 -2.25 -12.39 -28.70
N TRP A 361 -1.67 -11.65 -29.65
CA TRP A 361 -0.58 -10.69 -29.43
C TRP A 361 -1.03 -9.27 -29.11
N ASP A 362 -2.35 -8.99 -29.17
CA ASP A 362 -2.95 -7.69 -28.88
C ASP A 362 -3.77 -7.71 -27.57
N LYS A 363 -3.88 -8.88 -26.90
CA LYS A 363 -4.61 -9.05 -25.64
C LYS A 363 -3.93 -8.31 -24.50
N PHE A 364 -4.71 -7.84 -23.53
CA PHE A 364 -4.26 -7.14 -22.33
C PHE A 364 -5.29 -7.32 -21.21
N ILE A 365 -4.89 -7.00 -19.96
CA ILE A 365 -5.80 -6.96 -18.82
C ILE A 365 -6.31 -5.52 -18.64
N PRO A 366 -7.64 -5.28 -18.65
CA PRO A 366 -8.18 -3.95 -18.39
C PRO A 366 -7.79 -3.43 -16.98
N ASP A 367 -7.60 -2.12 -16.87
CA ASP A 367 -7.16 -1.48 -15.63
C ASP A 367 -8.13 -1.72 -14.46
N ASP A 368 -9.44 -1.85 -14.73
CA ASP A 368 -10.41 -2.19 -13.70
C ASP A 368 -10.11 -3.52 -13.01
N TYR A 369 -9.58 -4.50 -13.73
CA TYR A 369 -9.18 -5.79 -13.18
C TYR A 369 -7.81 -5.74 -12.51
N LYS A 370 -6.88 -4.90 -13.00
CA LYS A 370 -5.55 -4.73 -12.40
C LYS A 370 -5.62 -4.02 -11.04
N TYR A 371 -6.56 -3.07 -10.90
CA TYR A 371 -6.73 -2.25 -9.69
C TYR A 371 -8.06 -2.55 -9.00
N SER A 372 -8.40 -3.82 -8.87
CA SER A 372 -9.53 -4.33 -8.10
C SER A 372 -9.04 -5.07 -6.83
N SER A 373 -9.96 -5.70 -6.11
CA SER A 373 -9.67 -6.39 -4.86
C SER A 373 -8.53 -7.43 -5.00
N VAL A 374 -7.90 -7.78 -3.88
CA VAL A 374 -6.86 -8.82 -3.84
C VAL A 374 -7.38 -10.12 -4.47
N GLN A 375 -8.61 -10.53 -4.15
CA GLN A 375 -9.20 -11.76 -4.65
C GLN A 375 -9.44 -11.72 -6.17
N ASP A 376 -9.93 -10.59 -6.70
CA ASP A 376 -10.18 -10.44 -8.15
C ASP A 376 -8.88 -10.57 -8.95
N ARG A 377 -7.77 -9.99 -8.44
CA ARG A 377 -6.45 -10.10 -9.05
C ARG A 377 -5.86 -11.52 -8.96
N ILE A 378 -6.12 -12.23 -7.87
CA ILE A 378 -5.75 -13.65 -7.75
C ILE A 378 -6.55 -14.48 -8.76
N ASP A 379 -7.84 -14.24 -8.91
CA ASP A 379 -8.69 -15.05 -9.77
C ASP A 379 -8.42 -14.81 -11.26
N ILE A 380 -8.15 -13.57 -11.70
CA ILE A 380 -7.73 -13.34 -13.09
C ILE A 380 -6.36 -13.98 -13.37
N LEU A 381 -5.43 -13.92 -12.41
CA LEU A 381 -4.12 -14.57 -12.53
C LEU A 381 -4.28 -16.10 -12.61
N ARG A 382 -5.17 -16.69 -11.82
CA ARG A 382 -5.51 -18.12 -11.87
C ARG A 382 -6.04 -18.53 -13.24
N GLY A 383 -7.00 -17.79 -13.80
CA GLY A 383 -7.53 -18.07 -15.12
C GLY A 383 -6.48 -18.06 -16.23
N LEU A 384 -5.56 -17.09 -16.19
CA LEU A 384 -4.42 -16.99 -17.11
C LEU A 384 -3.41 -18.15 -16.91
N LEU A 385 -3.08 -18.48 -15.67
CA LEU A 385 -2.08 -19.52 -15.39
C LEU A 385 -2.64 -20.94 -15.54
N ASP A 386 -3.94 -21.14 -15.34
CA ASP A 386 -4.57 -22.44 -15.60
C ASP A 386 -4.60 -22.76 -17.09
N THR A 387 -4.71 -21.75 -17.97
CA THR A 387 -4.62 -21.88 -19.43
C THR A 387 -3.14 -21.90 -19.88
N ASP A 388 -2.51 -20.74 -19.96
CA ASP A 388 -1.18 -20.52 -20.56
C ASP A 388 -0.02 -20.59 -19.56
N GLY A 389 -0.27 -21.02 -18.33
CA GLY A 389 0.76 -21.20 -17.31
C GLY A 389 1.27 -22.62 -17.18
N SER A 390 2.53 -22.77 -16.75
CA SER A 390 3.11 -24.06 -16.36
C SER A 390 3.61 -24.04 -14.92
N CYS A 391 3.48 -25.18 -14.22
CA CYS A 391 4.05 -25.41 -12.91
C CYS A 391 4.96 -26.64 -12.95
N ARG A 392 6.28 -26.46 -12.74
CA ARG A 392 7.29 -27.54 -12.83
C ARG A 392 7.77 -27.93 -11.44
N GLU A 393 7.84 -29.24 -11.15
CA GLU A 393 8.10 -29.76 -9.81
C GLU A 393 9.51 -29.55 -9.26
N ARG A 394 10.53 -29.32 -10.08
CA ARG A 394 11.95 -29.38 -9.67
C ARG A 394 12.83 -28.26 -10.19
N VAL A 395 12.27 -27.11 -10.56
CA VAL A 395 13.01 -26.01 -11.19
C VAL A 395 12.93 -24.74 -10.36
N GLN A 396 14.01 -23.92 -10.39
CA GLN A 396 14.05 -22.63 -9.67
C GLN A 396 12.90 -21.68 -10.06
N ASP A 397 12.52 -21.65 -11.35
CA ASP A 397 11.38 -20.89 -11.86
C ASP A 397 10.18 -21.83 -12.01
N GLN A 398 9.52 -22.13 -10.90
CA GLN A 398 8.47 -23.15 -10.83
C GLN A 398 7.24 -22.78 -11.65
N VAL A 399 6.82 -21.50 -11.62
CA VAL A 399 5.66 -21.00 -12.33
C VAL A 399 6.13 -20.13 -13.49
N THR A 400 5.65 -20.43 -14.69
CA THR A 400 5.95 -19.65 -15.90
C THR A 400 4.67 -19.41 -16.67
N PHE A 401 4.42 -18.16 -17.05
CA PHE A 401 3.36 -17.76 -17.96
C PHE A 401 3.92 -17.50 -19.36
N TYR A 402 3.21 -17.93 -20.39
CA TYR A 402 3.62 -17.78 -21.80
C TYR A 402 2.58 -16.99 -22.59
N THR A 403 3.04 -15.99 -23.35
CA THR A 403 2.17 -15.22 -24.22
C THR A 403 2.94 -14.66 -25.44
N THR A 404 2.22 -14.25 -26.47
CA THR A 404 2.78 -13.48 -27.59
C THR A 404 2.46 -12.00 -27.49
N SER A 405 1.68 -11.56 -26.49
CA SER A 405 1.40 -10.16 -26.18
C SER A 405 2.40 -9.65 -25.16
N LEU A 406 3.19 -8.63 -25.53
CA LEU A 406 4.08 -7.93 -24.58
C LEU A 406 3.25 -7.24 -23.49
N ARG A 407 2.17 -6.55 -23.87
CA ARG A 407 1.30 -5.84 -22.93
C ARG A 407 0.67 -6.79 -21.90
N LEU A 408 0.17 -7.96 -22.34
CA LEU A 408 -0.38 -8.97 -21.42
C LEU A 408 0.70 -9.50 -20.48
N ALA A 409 1.95 -9.68 -20.95
CA ALA A 409 3.06 -10.09 -20.10
C ALA A 409 3.39 -9.04 -19.03
N GLU A 410 3.40 -7.76 -19.40
CA GLU A 410 3.60 -6.64 -18.49
C GLU A 410 2.45 -6.51 -17.47
N ASP A 411 1.20 -6.66 -17.91
CA ASP A 411 0.02 -6.65 -17.02
C ASP A 411 0.08 -7.80 -15.99
N VAL A 412 0.50 -9.00 -16.41
CA VAL A 412 0.70 -10.13 -15.48
C VAL A 412 1.79 -9.83 -14.47
N ILE A 413 2.91 -9.20 -14.89
CA ILE A 413 3.99 -8.78 -13.98
C ILE A 413 3.44 -7.79 -12.95
N GLU A 414 2.68 -6.80 -13.39
CA GLU A 414 2.08 -5.78 -12.53
C GLU A 414 1.15 -6.41 -11.48
N ILE A 415 0.27 -7.35 -11.88
CA ILE A 415 -0.58 -8.08 -10.93
C ILE A 415 0.24 -8.88 -9.93
N VAL A 416 1.24 -9.64 -10.39
CA VAL A 416 2.10 -10.44 -9.50
C VAL A 416 2.81 -9.56 -8.48
N GLN A 417 3.35 -8.42 -8.90
CA GLN A 417 4.04 -7.47 -8.02
C GLN A 417 3.09 -6.82 -7.02
N SER A 418 1.90 -6.43 -7.47
CA SER A 418 0.86 -5.87 -6.58
C SER A 418 0.38 -6.85 -5.51
N LEU A 419 0.55 -8.15 -5.74
CA LEU A 419 0.27 -9.24 -4.79
C LEU A 419 1.49 -9.63 -3.93
N GLY A 420 2.58 -8.85 -3.97
CA GLY A 420 3.81 -9.12 -3.22
C GLY A 420 4.71 -10.19 -3.84
N GLY A 421 4.38 -10.69 -5.03
CA GLY A 421 5.18 -11.67 -5.76
C GLY A 421 6.37 -11.04 -6.51
N LYS A 422 7.19 -11.90 -7.13
CA LYS A 422 8.28 -11.52 -8.05
C LYS A 422 7.97 -12.03 -9.44
N ALA A 423 8.19 -11.21 -10.44
CA ALA A 423 8.03 -11.62 -11.84
C ALA A 423 9.19 -11.12 -12.67
N ARG A 424 9.65 -11.95 -13.60
CA ARG A 424 10.74 -11.60 -14.51
C ARG A 424 10.36 -11.92 -15.94
N LEU A 425 10.45 -10.91 -16.81
CA LEU A 425 10.19 -11.04 -18.25
C LEU A 425 11.42 -11.57 -18.98
N ARG A 426 11.19 -12.54 -19.88
CA ARG A 426 12.16 -12.98 -20.89
C ARG A 426 11.47 -13.00 -22.25
N SER A 427 12.11 -12.45 -23.27
CA SER A 427 11.67 -12.56 -24.66
C SER A 427 12.44 -13.67 -25.37
N ARG A 428 11.75 -14.46 -26.20
CA ARG A 428 12.37 -15.46 -27.06
C ARG A 428 11.96 -15.25 -28.50
N ASP A 429 12.93 -14.94 -29.34
CA ASP A 429 12.74 -14.88 -30.79
C ASP A 429 13.18 -16.20 -31.43
N ARG A 430 12.16 -16.97 -31.85
CA ARG A 430 12.37 -18.27 -32.51
C ARG A 430 11.99 -18.27 -33.97
N ARG A 431 11.77 -17.12 -34.58
CA ARG A 431 11.31 -16.98 -35.97
C ARG A 431 12.29 -17.60 -36.99
N ASN A 432 13.56 -17.69 -36.65
CA ASN A 432 14.64 -18.20 -37.51
C ASN A 432 15.11 -19.64 -37.12
N GLU A 433 14.48 -20.29 -36.16
CA GLU A 433 14.84 -21.68 -35.79
C GLU A 433 14.33 -22.70 -36.84
N LYS A 434 15.25 -23.25 -37.64
CA LYS A 434 14.93 -24.16 -38.79
C LYS A 434 14.55 -25.61 -38.40
N ASN A 435 14.72 -26.05 -37.14
CA ASN A 435 14.61 -27.46 -36.74
C ASN A 435 13.37 -27.79 -35.90
N ARG A 436 12.20 -27.21 -36.20
CA ARG A 436 10.96 -27.49 -35.47
C ARG A 436 9.78 -27.73 -36.39
N ASN A 437 8.93 -28.68 -35.97
CA ASN A 437 7.65 -28.95 -36.64
C ASN A 437 6.68 -27.75 -36.61
N ILE A 438 6.95 -26.71 -35.82
CA ILE A 438 6.15 -25.49 -35.68
C ILE A 438 7.04 -24.29 -35.99
N ILE A 439 6.68 -23.54 -37.01
CA ILE A 439 7.35 -22.28 -37.39
C ILE A 439 6.80 -21.16 -36.51
N ALA A 440 7.63 -20.61 -35.63
CA ALA A 440 7.29 -19.43 -34.87
C ALA A 440 7.18 -18.20 -35.78
N ARG A 441 6.03 -17.53 -35.78
CA ARG A 441 5.81 -16.32 -36.58
C ARG A 441 6.02 -15.02 -35.80
N ARG A 442 6.09 -15.08 -34.47
CA ARG A 442 6.19 -13.94 -33.56
C ARG A 442 7.15 -14.24 -32.40
N ILE A 443 7.60 -13.17 -31.74
CA ILE A 443 8.34 -13.26 -30.48
C ILE A 443 7.38 -13.80 -29.40
N SER A 444 7.87 -14.70 -28.58
CA SER A 444 7.17 -15.20 -27.39
C SER A 444 7.76 -14.57 -26.13
N TYR A 445 6.89 -14.24 -25.19
CA TYR A 445 7.25 -13.70 -23.88
C TYR A 445 7.00 -14.75 -22.81
N GLU A 446 8.00 -14.93 -21.96
CA GLU A 446 7.96 -15.84 -20.82
C GLU A 446 8.06 -15.01 -19.54
N VAL A 447 7.06 -15.10 -18.68
CA VAL A 447 7.07 -14.45 -17.37
C VAL A 447 7.31 -15.52 -16.30
N SER A 448 8.52 -15.52 -15.71
CA SER A 448 8.83 -16.37 -14.55
C SER A 448 8.26 -15.74 -13.29
N ILE A 449 7.43 -16.47 -12.55
CA ILE A 449 6.64 -15.98 -11.42
C ILE A 449 7.06 -16.71 -10.14
N ALA A 450 7.22 -15.96 -9.05
CA ALA A 450 7.35 -16.50 -7.70
C ALA A 450 6.33 -15.78 -6.79
N MET A 451 5.42 -16.55 -6.22
CA MET A 451 4.39 -16.05 -5.29
C MET A 451 4.72 -16.44 -3.85
N PRO A 452 4.26 -15.65 -2.85
CA PRO A 452 4.32 -16.03 -1.44
C PRO A 452 3.52 -17.33 -1.20
N GLU A 453 3.87 -18.08 -0.16
CA GLU A 453 3.20 -19.33 0.21
C GLU A 453 1.70 -19.17 0.47
N SER A 454 1.30 -17.98 0.93
CA SER A 454 -0.10 -17.65 1.23
C SER A 454 -1.00 -17.51 0.00
N ILE A 455 -0.42 -17.39 -1.22
CA ILE A 455 -1.17 -17.14 -2.46
C ILE A 455 -0.85 -18.22 -3.48
N ASN A 456 -1.76 -19.19 -3.63
CA ASN A 456 -1.67 -20.16 -4.72
C ASN A 456 -2.23 -19.55 -6.01
N PRO A 457 -1.40 -19.39 -7.06
CA PRO A 457 -1.79 -18.75 -8.30
C PRO A 457 -2.51 -19.68 -9.30
N PHE A 458 -2.92 -20.86 -8.87
CA PHE A 458 -3.66 -21.83 -9.66
C PHE A 458 -4.97 -22.21 -8.99
N TYR A 459 -6.00 -22.39 -9.78
CA TYR A 459 -7.25 -23.04 -9.37
C TYR A 459 -7.23 -24.54 -9.72
N LEU A 460 -6.66 -24.89 -10.89
CA LEU A 460 -6.58 -26.26 -11.42
C LEU A 460 -5.77 -27.16 -10.48
N LYS A 461 -6.38 -28.17 -9.86
CA LYS A 461 -5.81 -29.01 -8.81
C LYS A 461 -4.44 -29.59 -9.17
N ARG A 462 -4.30 -30.16 -10.38
CA ARG A 462 -3.03 -30.74 -10.85
C ARG A 462 -1.87 -29.74 -10.92
N LYS A 463 -2.14 -28.42 -11.06
CA LYS A 463 -1.13 -27.36 -10.99
C LYS A 463 -0.99 -26.83 -9.57
N ALA A 464 -2.11 -26.66 -8.87
CA ALA A 464 -2.16 -26.14 -7.49
C ALA A 464 -1.41 -27.03 -6.49
N GLU A 465 -1.51 -28.37 -6.61
CA GLU A 465 -0.80 -29.33 -5.76
C GLU A 465 0.71 -29.36 -6.00
N ARG A 466 1.16 -28.99 -7.20
CA ARG A 466 2.58 -28.87 -7.54
C ARG A 466 3.20 -27.56 -7.06
N PHE A 467 2.36 -26.56 -6.84
CA PHE A 467 2.82 -25.25 -6.43
C PHE A 467 3.40 -25.30 -5.01
N LYS A 468 4.63 -24.81 -4.88
CA LYS A 468 5.27 -24.53 -3.60
C LYS A 468 5.62 -23.05 -3.57
N GLY A 469 5.01 -22.31 -2.68
CA GLY A 469 5.30 -20.90 -2.48
C GLY A 469 6.79 -20.67 -2.19
N LYS A 470 7.25 -19.46 -2.42
CA LYS A 470 8.64 -19.07 -2.16
C LYS A 470 8.69 -17.94 -1.14
N ASN A 471 9.77 -17.88 -0.40
CA ASN A 471 10.08 -16.70 0.38
C ASN A 471 10.44 -15.55 -0.58
N VAL A 472 9.48 -14.67 -0.82
CA VAL A 472 9.62 -13.49 -1.68
C VAL A 472 9.84 -12.20 -0.91
N ALA A 473 10.03 -12.28 0.43
CA ALA A 473 10.04 -11.13 1.35
C ALA A 473 11.02 -10.00 0.97
N ASN A 474 12.08 -10.31 0.25
CA ASN A 474 13.11 -9.32 -0.10
C ASN A 474 13.56 -9.43 -1.55
N ILE A 475 14.02 -8.30 -2.12
CA ILE A 475 14.62 -8.26 -3.46
C ILE A 475 15.98 -7.56 -3.44
N GLU A 476 16.96 -8.11 -4.16
CA GLU A 476 18.33 -7.58 -4.26
C GLU A 476 18.39 -6.37 -5.18
N ILE A 477 19.09 -5.29 -4.77
CA ILE A 477 19.49 -4.18 -5.64
C ILE A 477 20.72 -4.64 -6.43
N ILE A 478 20.66 -4.57 -7.78
CA ILE A 478 21.77 -5.01 -8.63
C ILE A 478 22.59 -3.86 -9.20
N SER A 479 21.98 -2.70 -9.46
CA SER A 479 22.71 -1.51 -9.92
C SER A 479 22.00 -0.23 -9.51
N ILE A 480 22.80 0.84 -9.35
CA ILE A 480 22.33 2.21 -9.18
C ILE A 480 23.18 3.09 -10.13
N GLU A 481 22.51 3.71 -11.11
CA GLU A 481 23.16 4.45 -12.17
C GLU A 481 22.61 5.87 -12.29
N LYS A 482 23.48 6.88 -12.45
CA LYS A 482 23.05 8.25 -12.70
C LYS A 482 22.40 8.34 -14.09
N VAL A 483 21.16 8.87 -14.15
CA VAL A 483 20.38 8.91 -15.40
C VAL A 483 19.98 10.31 -15.82
N GLY A 484 20.16 11.34 -14.99
CA GLY A 484 19.81 12.70 -15.38
C GLY A 484 19.80 13.69 -14.23
N TYR A 485 19.06 14.79 -14.45
CA TYR A 485 18.86 15.90 -13.52
C TYR A 485 17.42 16.38 -13.68
N GLU A 486 16.62 16.32 -12.63
CA GLU A 486 15.18 16.63 -12.65
C GLU A 486 14.72 17.32 -11.37
N LYS A 487 13.55 17.96 -11.45
CA LYS A 487 12.84 18.46 -10.27
C LYS A 487 12.36 17.30 -9.41
N VAL A 488 12.65 17.41 -8.12
CA VAL A 488 12.32 16.36 -7.15
C VAL A 488 11.52 16.91 -5.98
N GLN A 489 10.71 16.05 -5.38
CA GLN A 489 10.02 16.33 -4.12
C GLN A 489 9.99 15.12 -3.21
N CYS A 490 9.70 15.39 -1.96
CA CYS A 490 9.57 14.42 -0.89
C CYS A 490 8.15 14.46 -0.34
N ILE A 491 7.59 13.33 0.06
CA ILE A 491 6.30 13.26 0.75
C ILE A 491 6.48 12.74 2.17
N LYS A 492 5.60 13.11 3.08
CA LYS A 492 5.45 12.50 4.41
C LYS A 492 4.17 11.70 4.42
N VAL A 493 4.25 10.43 4.85
CA VAL A 493 3.11 9.52 4.97
C VAL A 493 2.81 9.21 6.44
N ASP A 494 1.53 8.90 6.73
CA ASP A 494 1.03 8.58 8.07
C ASP A 494 1.06 7.08 8.35
N ASN A 495 2.25 6.48 8.29
CA ASN A 495 2.44 5.11 8.77
C ASN A 495 3.69 5.00 9.63
N LEU A 496 3.68 4.04 10.56
CA LEU A 496 4.75 3.85 11.56
C LEU A 496 6.09 3.42 10.93
N GLU A 497 6.05 2.77 9.77
CA GLU A 497 7.25 2.30 9.08
C GLU A 497 7.85 3.39 8.16
N HIS A 498 7.10 4.47 7.88
CA HIS A 498 7.46 5.50 6.91
C HIS A 498 7.78 4.95 5.51
N LEU A 499 7.15 3.82 5.15
CA LEU A 499 7.34 3.12 3.88
C LEU A 499 6.12 3.29 2.98
N TYR A 500 6.36 3.54 1.69
CA TYR A 500 5.32 3.60 0.67
C TYR A 500 5.79 2.94 -0.64
N LEU A 501 4.87 2.73 -1.57
CA LEU A 501 5.14 2.05 -2.84
C LEU A 501 5.32 3.06 -3.98
N THR A 502 6.42 2.90 -4.71
CA THR A 502 6.74 3.66 -5.92
C THR A 502 6.74 2.75 -7.15
N ASP A 503 7.32 3.20 -8.26
CA ASP A 503 7.40 2.45 -9.52
C ASP A 503 7.57 0.95 -9.31
N ASN A 504 6.81 0.12 -10.04
CA ASN A 504 6.88 -1.34 -10.00
C ASN A 504 6.66 -1.94 -8.58
N PHE A 505 5.88 -1.27 -7.74
CA PHE A 505 5.63 -1.65 -6.34
C PHE A 505 6.91 -1.79 -5.49
N ILE A 506 7.96 -1.06 -5.84
CA ILE A 506 9.18 -1.00 -5.05
C ILE A 506 8.90 -0.25 -3.76
N VAL A 507 9.28 -0.85 -2.63
CA VAL A 507 9.16 -0.22 -1.31
C VAL A 507 10.24 0.82 -1.14
N THR A 508 9.86 2.03 -0.83
CA THR A 508 10.76 3.14 -0.57
C THR A 508 10.46 3.78 0.78
N HIS A 509 11.42 4.52 1.31
CA HIS A 509 11.32 5.11 2.64
C HIS A 509 11.24 6.62 2.56
N ASN A 510 10.34 7.17 3.37
CA ASN A 510 10.21 8.61 3.58
C ASN A 510 10.61 8.94 5.01
N THR A 511 11.57 9.82 5.21
CA THR A 511 11.96 10.23 6.56
C THR A 511 11.90 11.70 6.79
N PHE A 512 11.22 12.00 7.86
CA PHE A 512 11.36 13.27 8.58
C PHE A 512 12.04 13.06 9.95
N GLU A 513 11.91 11.89 10.55
CA GLU A 513 12.21 11.66 11.97
C GLU A 513 13.68 11.32 12.28
N GLU A 514 14.42 10.69 11.38
CA GLU A 514 15.80 10.27 11.70
C GLU A 514 16.78 11.42 11.99
N LYS A 515 16.63 12.58 11.36
CA LYS A 515 17.47 13.75 11.69
C LYS A 515 17.04 14.44 12.98
N VAL A 516 15.82 14.19 13.44
CA VAL A 516 15.29 14.71 14.70
C VAL A 516 15.55 13.72 15.85
N ASN A 517 15.72 12.42 15.53
CA ASN A 517 15.99 11.35 16.51
C ASN A 517 17.17 11.64 17.47
N PRO A 518 18.34 12.14 17.04
CA PRO A 518 19.42 12.49 17.97
C PRO A 518 19.02 13.55 19.00
N TYR A 519 18.06 14.42 18.62
CA TYR A 519 17.57 15.47 19.51
C TYR A 519 16.47 15.00 20.47
N ILE A 520 15.89 13.82 20.21
CA ILE A 520 14.78 13.24 20.99
C ILE A 520 15.29 12.10 21.87
N THR A 521 16.41 11.49 21.53
CA THR A 521 17.03 10.42 22.33
C THR A 521 17.06 10.75 23.83
N PRO A 522 17.46 11.97 24.29
CA PRO A 522 17.42 12.30 25.71
C PRO A 522 16.02 12.26 26.33
N ILE A 523 14.98 12.48 25.52
CA ILE A 523 13.60 12.43 25.98
C ILE A 523 13.12 10.97 26.06
N TYR A 524 13.50 10.14 25.09
CA TYR A 524 13.23 8.70 25.16
C TYR A 524 13.98 8.02 26.29
N ASP A 525 15.24 8.41 26.56
CA ASP A 525 16.01 7.91 27.71
C ASP A 525 15.29 8.26 29.03
N ALA A 526 14.79 9.49 29.15
CA ALA A 526 13.98 9.90 30.30
C ALA A 526 12.66 9.11 30.40
N LEU A 527 12.03 8.81 29.29
CA LEU A 527 10.81 7.97 29.23
C LEU A 527 11.13 6.53 29.66
N ASP A 528 12.25 5.96 29.22
CA ASP A 528 12.67 4.60 29.57
C ASP A 528 12.97 4.47 31.07
N GLU A 529 13.57 5.49 31.64
CA GLU A 529 13.81 5.55 33.12
C GLU A 529 12.49 5.64 33.91
N LEU A 530 11.49 6.34 33.37
CA LEU A 530 10.21 6.60 34.05
C LEU A 530 9.18 5.48 33.91
N VAL A 531 9.13 4.80 32.79
CA VAL A 531 8.06 3.83 32.45
C VAL A 531 8.62 2.43 32.18
N GLY A 532 9.95 2.28 32.14
CA GLY A 532 10.67 1.05 31.83
C GLY A 532 10.69 0.75 30.30
N PRO A 533 11.66 -0.09 29.86
CA PRO A 533 11.93 -0.34 28.44
C PRO A 533 10.84 -1.17 27.73
N VAL A 534 9.97 -1.85 28.47
CA VAL A 534 8.94 -2.75 27.92
C VAL A 534 7.63 -2.58 28.69
N GLY A 535 6.56 -2.15 28.00
CA GLY A 535 5.24 -2.16 28.61
C GLY A 535 4.18 -1.35 27.86
N PHE A 536 2.92 -1.65 28.19
CA PHE A 536 1.72 -0.98 27.66
C PHE A 536 1.76 0.56 27.86
N GLN A 537 2.37 1.04 28.93
CA GLN A 537 2.49 2.46 29.22
C GLN A 537 3.43 3.18 28.22
N ARG A 538 4.54 2.55 27.84
CA ARG A 538 5.44 3.08 26.80
C ARG A 538 4.75 3.17 25.45
N GLU A 539 4.03 2.12 25.04
CA GLU A 539 3.29 2.10 23.79
C GLU A 539 2.19 3.17 23.74
N LEU A 540 1.47 3.37 24.87
CA LEU A 540 0.47 4.42 25.00
C LEU A 540 1.10 5.81 24.86
N ILE A 541 2.23 6.06 25.52
CA ILE A 541 2.92 7.35 25.46
C ILE A 541 3.47 7.61 24.06
N ASN A 542 4.09 6.61 23.42
CA ASN A 542 4.61 6.74 22.05
C ASN A 542 3.52 7.15 21.04
N LYS A 543 2.30 6.63 21.18
CA LYS A 543 1.16 7.03 20.36
C LYS A 543 0.70 8.48 20.61
N CYS A 544 1.06 9.04 21.77
CA CYS A 544 0.68 10.41 22.14
C CYS A 544 1.76 11.45 21.80
N ILE A 545 2.99 11.03 21.44
CA ILE A 545 4.10 11.94 21.15
C ILE A 545 4.00 12.45 19.71
N GLN A 546 4.08 13.75 19.57
CA GLN A 546 4.19 14.45 18.29
C GLN A 546 5.44 15.33 18.28
N ILE A 547 6.30 15.13 17.29
CA ILE A 547 7.49 15.93 17.09
C ILE A 547 7.20 16.96 16.04
N ARG A 548 7.42 18.24 16.34
CA ARG A 548 7.15 19.34 15.41
C ARG A 548 8.30 20.37 15.41
N PRO A 549 9.05 20.46 14.32
CA PRO A 549 10.04 21.54 14.17
C PRO A 549 9.37 22.92 14.17
N LEU A 550 10.08 23.92 14.70
CA LEU A 550 9.59 25.29 14.85
C LEU A 550 9.00 25.89 13.57
N ASN A 551 9.63 25.63 12.42
CA ASN A 551 9.20 26.18 11.12
C ASN A 551 7.81 25.71 10.69
N TYR A 552 7.29 24.62 11.27
CA TYR A 552 5.98 24.02 10.92
C TYR A 552 4.88 24.33 11.94
N LEU A 553 5.13 25.24 12.89
CA LEU A 553 4.16 25.61 13.91
C LEU A 553 3.19 26.70 13.46
N ARG A 554 3.43 27.34 12.31
CA ARG A 554 2.55 28.39 11.79
C ARG A 554 1.16 27.83 11.50
N GLY A 555 0.13 28.52 12.06
CA GLY A 555 -1.28 28.10 11.90
C GLY A 555 -1.75 26.95 12.81
N CYS A 556 -0.86 26.39 13.64
CA CYS A 556 -1.24 25.35 14.59
C CYS A 556 -1.72 25.94 15.92
N ASN A 557 -2.68 25.26 16.59
CA ASN A 557 -3.04 25.49 17.99
C ASN A 557 -2.90 24.16 18.74
N PHE A 558 -2.24 24.20 19.91
CA PHE A 558 -1.98 23.02 20.71
C PHE A 558 -2.98 22.87 21.84
N ASN A 559 -4.08 22.16 21.59
CA ASN A 559 -5.10 21.89 22.59
C ASN A 559 -4.86 20.53 23.25
N ASP A 560 -5.21 20.39 24.53
CA ASP A 560 -5.07 19.18 25.33
C ASP A 560 -3.64 18.58 25.28
N ALA A 561 -2.62 19.42 25.34
CA ALA A 561 -1.22 19.04 25.09
C ALA A 561 -0.27 19.49 26.19
N VAL A 562 0.80 18.71 26.43
CA VAL A 562 2.01 19.20 27.05
C VAL A 562 3.05 19.47 25.98
N CYS A 563 3.42 20.75 25.83
CA CYS A 563 4.36 21.20 24.81
C CYS A 563 5.74 21.36 25.46
N LEU A 564 6.73 20.61 24.98
CA LEU A 564 8.10 20.65 25.47
C LEU A 564 9.00 21.28 24.41
N SER A 565 9.78 22.27 24.82
CA SER A 565 10.88 22.79 24.01
C SER A 565 12.18 22.63 24.77
N ASP A 566 13.16 21.98 24.13
CA ASP A 566 14.50 21.79 24.69
C ASP A 566 15.53 22.62 23.90
N GLU A 567 16.66 22.97 24.54
CA GLU A 567 17.73 23.84 23.99
C GLU A 567 17.20 25.20 23.49
N SER A 568 16.21 25.76 24.17
CA SER A 568 15.52 26.99 23.74
C SER A 568 16.39 28.24 23.76
N GLN A 569 17.60 28.21 24.34
CA GLN A 569 18.59 29.28 24.18
C GLN A 569 19.01 29.48 22.72
N ASN A 570 18.79 28.45 21.89
CA ASN A 570 19.05 28.50 20.46
C ASN A 570 17.83 28.97 19.63
N MET A 571 16.83 29.61 20.28
CA MET A 571 15.72 30.29 19.62
C MET A 571 15.91 31.80 19.62
N ASN A 572 15.68 32.43 18.47
CA ASN A 572 15.55 33.89 18.42
C ASN A 572 14.18 34.35 18.94
N MET A 573 14.04 35.67 19.11
CA MET A 573 12.80 36.27 19.64
C MET A 573 11.54 35.92 18.84
N LYS A 574 11.66 35.84 17.50
CA LYS A 574 10.52 35.54 16.61
C LYS A 574 10.08 34.09 16.76
N GLU A 575 11.03 33.17 16.93
CA GLU A 575 10.78 31.74 17.10
C GLU A 575 10.14 31.43 18.46
N LEU A 576 10.63 32.05 19.53
CA LEU A 576 10.01 31.95 20.86
C LEU A 576 8.59 32.48 20.87
N LEU A 577 8.36 33.63 20.25
CA LEU A 577 7.03 34.21 20.12
C LEU A 577 6.11 33.34 19.29
N LEU A 578 6.61 32.81 18.16
CA LEU A 578 5.88 31.85 17.34
C LEU A 578 5.47 30.63 18.15
N TYR A 579 6.35 30.05 18.96
CA TYR A 579 6.08 28.87 19.78
C TYR A 579 5.06 29.17 20.87
N MET A 580 5.29 30.20 21.70
CA MET A 580 4.42 30.55 22.82
C MET A 580 2.98 30.89 22.40
N THR A 581 2.82 31.55 21.26
CA THR A 581 1.48 31.90 20.73
C THR A 581 0.69 30.69 20.18
N ARG A 582 1.24 29.47 20.22
CA ARG A 582 0.54 28.22 19.85
C ARG A 582 -0.16 27.54 21.02
N LEU A 583 0.02 28.04 22.25
CA LEU A 583 -0.62 27.49 23.44
C LEU A 583 -2.16 27.54 23.28
N GLY A 584 -2.80 26.39 23.38
CA GLY A 584 -4.24 26.23 23.24
C GLY A 584 -4.90 25.84 24.57
N ARG A 585 -6.20 25.47 24.47
CA ARG A 585 -6.99 25.11 25.66
C ARG A 585 -6.47 23.86 26.34
N ASN A 586 -6.51 23.83 27.68
CA ASN A 586 -6.10 22.69 28.51
C ASN A 586 -4.68 22.21 28.20
N SER A 587 -3.75 23.14 27.94
CA SER A 587 -2.38 22.80 27.55
C SER A 587 -1.37 23.44 28.49
N LYS A 588 -0.21 22.81 28.58
CA LYS A 588 0.97 23.29 29.34
C LYS A 588 2.13 23.43 28.37
N MET A 589 2.96 24.44 28.58
CA MET A 589 4.17 24.66 27.80
C MET A 589 5.37 24.77 28.71
N ILE A 590 6.38 23.93 28.47
CA ILE A 590 7.62 23.90 29.26
C ILE A 590 8.78 24.19 28.32
N ILE A 591 9.54 25.25 28.64
CA ILE A 591 10.61 25.79 27.81
C ILE A 591 11.91 25.63 28.57
N ASN A 592 12.75 24.67 28.14
CA ASN A 592 14.04 24.37 28.74
C ASN A 592 15.16 25.11 28.02
N GLY A 593 16.09 25.68 28.76
CA GLY A 593 17.25 26.34 28.17
C GLY A 593 18.44 26.49 29.10
N ASP A 594 19.65 26.55 28.54
CA ASP A 594 20.88 26.90 29.19
C ASP A 594 21.50 28.13 28.54
N PRO A 595 21.37 29.32 29.13
CA PRO A 595 21.91 30.55 28.54
C PRO A 595 23.41 30.53 28.27
N ASN A 596 24.17 29.68 28.99
CA ASN A 596 25.61 29.57 28.83
C ASN A 596 26.03 28.65 27.66
N GLN A 597 25.08 27.92 27.08
CA GLN A 597 25.29 27.03 25.92
C GLN A 597 24.55 27.52 24.67
N CYS A 598 24.68 28.80 24.40
CA CYS A 598 24.01 29.43 23.26
C CYS A 598 24.88 29.34 22.00
N ASP A 599 24.40 28.69 20.96
CA ASP A 599 25.10 28.53 19.68
C ASP A 599 24.76 29.65 18.67
N ILE A 600 23.77 30.50 18.98
CA ILE A 600 23.32 31.59 18.12
C ILE A 600 23.64 32.97 18.73
N LYS A 601 23.92 33.97 17.88
CA LYS A 601 24.24 35.34 18.35
C LYS A 601 23.03 36.09 18.94
N ASP A 602 21.82 35.84 18.44
CA ASP A 602 20.59 36.57 18.75
C ASP A 602 19.59 35.72 19.54
N SER A 603 20.03 35.13 20.66
CA SER A 603 19.12 34.36 21.54
C SER A 603 18.05 35.28 22.16
N GLY A 604 16.78 34.87 21.99
CA GLY A 604 15.64 35.58 22.61
C GLY A 604 15.32 35.13 24.04
N LEU A 605 15.89 34.00 24.51
CA LEU A 605 15.42 33.32 25.73
C LEU A 605 15.48 34.21 26.99
N LEU A 606 16.64 34.76 27.35
CA LEU A 606 16.77 35.59 28.53
C LEU A 606 15.94 36.86 28.45
N HIS A 607 15.83 37.48 27.26
CA HIS A 607 15.03 38.67 27.07
C HIS A 607 13.52 38.39 27.31
N VAL A 608 13.02 37.25 26.81
CA VAL A 608 11.64 36.81 27.02
C VAL A 608 11.39 36.51 28.49
N VAL A 609 12.26 35.73 29.12
CA VAL A 609 12.16 35.34 30.53
C VAL A 609 12.08 36.60 31.42
N ASN A 610 13.01 37.55 31.26
CA ASN A 610 13.04 38.77 32.07
C ASN A 610 11.81 39.69 31.87
N LYS A 611 11.20 39.69 30.66
CA LYS A 611 9.99 40.45 30.40
C LYS A 611 8.70 39.82 30.93
N LEU A 612 8.66 38.49 30.99
CA LEU A 612 7.44 37.75 31.32
C LEU A 612 7.43 37.26 32.78
N GLU A 613 8.57 37.32 33.48
CA GLU A 613 8.67 36.96 34.90
C GLU A 613 7.73 37.81 35.76
N GLY A 614 6.92 37.16 36.59
CA GLY A 614 5.93 37.81 37.45
C GLY A 614 4.54 37.97 36.81
N MET A 615 4.37 37.60 35.52
CA MET A 615 3.02 37.57 34.90
C MET A 615 2.23 36.35 35.44
N GLU A 616 0.94 36.52 35.66
CA GLU A 616 0.05 35.44 36.02
C GLU A 616 0.03 34.33 34.92
N GLY A 617 0.08 33.07 35.32
CA GLY A 617 0.16 31.93 34.41
C GLY A 617 1.57 31.61 33.86
N ILE A 618 2.59 32.42 34.22
CA ILE A 618 3.98 32.20 33.81
C ILE A 618 4.85 31.88 35.01
N GLY A 619 5.56 30.77 34.97
CA GLY A 619 6.53 30.31 35.98
C GLY A 619 7.96 30.37 35.44
N VAL A 620 8.88 30.81 36.28
CA VAL A 620 10.32 30.78 35.99
C VAL A 620 11.04 30.04 37.10
N VAL A 621 11.80 29.01 36.75
CA VAL A 621 12.67 28.27 37.65
C VAL A 621 14.10 28.37 37.16
N ARG A 622 14.99 28.88 38.06
CA ARG A 622 16.41 28.96 37.76
C ARG A 622 17.15 27.92 38.56
N PHE A 623 17.82 27.03 37.85
CA PHE A 623 18.71 26.02 38.45
C PHE A 623 20.12 26.61 38.57
N ASP A 624 20.71 26.47 39.72
CA ASP A 624 22.11 26.81 39.96
C ASP A 624 23.04 25.60 39.81
N ALA A 625 24.33 25.80 40.01
CA ALA A 625 25.34 24.74 39.92
C ALA A 625 25.13 23.62 40.97
N SER A 626 24.46 23.91 42.10
CA SER A 626 24.15 22.91 43.14
C SER A 626 23.08 21.91 42.73
N ALA A 627 22.29 22.24 41.71
CA ALA A 627 21.23 21.39 41.17
C ALA A 627 21.76 20.33 40.18
N ILE A 628 23.05 20.33 39.83
CA ILE A 628 23.66 19.40 38.86
C ILE A 628 23.69 17.98 39.45
N VAL A 629 23.02 17.05 38.80
CA VAL A 629 22.96 15.63 39.15
C VAL A 629 23.81 14.82 38.16
N ARG A 630 25.12 15.10 38.10
CA ARG A 630 26.06 14.36 37.23
C ARG A 630 27.19 13.79 38.06
N ASN A 631 27.99 12.87 37.47
CA ASN A 631 29.20 12.35 38.09
C ASN A 631 30.10 13.50 38.54
N PRO A 632 30.58 13.52 39.81
CA PRO A 632 31.42 14.58 40.33
C PRO A 632 32.68 14.88 39.49
N LEU A 633 33.20 13.90 38.78
CA LEU A 633 34.34 14.05 37.89
C LEU A 633 34.07 15.07 36.76
N ILE A 634 32.83 15.13 36.24
CA ILE A 634 32.46 16.06 35.15
C ILE A 634 32.52 17.50 35.64
N SER A 635 32.09 17.78 36.87
CA SER A 635 32.19 19.09 37.48
C SER A 635 33.65 19.54 37.60
N GLN A 636 34.54 18.62 38.04
CA GLN A 636 35.97 18.88 38.15
C GLN A 636 36.66 19.15 36.79
N ILE A 637 36.21 18.44 35.75
CA ILE A 637 36.72 18.67 34.38
C ILE A 637 36.29 20.05 33.88
N LEU A 638 35.02 20.42 34.05
CA LEU A 638 34.50 21.72 33.62
C LEU A 638 35.17 22.89 34.34
N ASP A 639 35.50 22.74 35.64
CA ASP A 639 36.18 23.77 36.39
C ASP A 639 37.67 23.93 36.01
N ARG A 640 38.31 22.86 35.49
CA ARG A 640 39.68 22.94 34.95
C ARG A 640 39.78 23.45 33.51
N LEU A 641 38.70 23.37 32.74
CA LEU A 641 38.65 23.80 31.36
C LEU A 641 38.08 25.23 31.18
N LYS A 642 37.60 25.85 32.25
CA LYS A 642 37.30 27.28 32.33
C LYS A 642 38.59 28.08 32.60
#